data_c16c50f43807c3a806cfbabec1904eb2
#
_entry.id   c16c50f43807c3a806cfbabec1904eb2
#
_cell.length_a   1.000
_cell.length_b   1.000
_cell.length_c   1.000
_cell.angle_alpha   90.00
_cell.angle_beta   90.00
_cell.angle_gamma   90.00
#
_symmetry.space_group_name_H-M   'P 1'
#
loop_
_entity.id
_entity.type
_entity.pdbx_description
1 polymer ?
#
loop_
_entity_poly.entity_id
_entity_poly.type
_entity_poly.pdbx_seq_one_letter_code
_entity_poly.pdbx_strand_id
1 'polypeptide(L)'
;MRQTVDCMIEKAKWIAATEAEQAPCIEKKFSVGKVRSATLDITGLGYFYAEINGKNVTDDLFNPVFSDYRVRSLNNLLYPIADRMTHRVYFCRFNVADMLNDGDNVLSVYLGNGWYRQTKRTAEGHLEFGNKLIARFSLRYVDEQGCEHEILSDGTEVWRQTEVTENNLFYGETQDLRVFGKTPEFGNVTVEDDFETIFTLQTCPAERVIRTITPRIVRQSGKKCVYDAGETVSGRVRLRACGNSGDTVTVNHSECITKDGTLDVNSSGGDILNDRGERQLQSVRYVLDGTDRELYPKFCKQAFRYFEAEGNAEVVSVEVIHTALPERTTFECSNGVLNWLYTAYKRTQLINMHDGFPSDCPHRERLGYTGDGQITASAAMTMFDCEAFYRKWIRDICDCQNIDNGHVQHTAPFYGGGGGPVGWGGAVVQVPYVFYMHYGDESLVQEVLPRIAKWVDYIISRTDNGLVCREENGGWCLGDWATLNVVIPQEFVNTTLFVCMLDKAAFLAKQVGRHDLANRFSELQKRYRGAVTNAFFDDETGSFAGSVQGADAFALAAGLGDRRTLDNLVAKYTEDCRFDTGFIGTYVLVEQLIAHGKVDLAFDLLSATKKGSFGYLKRLGETTIWEYLDTKWCSHAHPMFGAVAEFLPKVLLGFPDKERTNEVVLKPRFPRKLRYAEGSATYDGKTVEVRWKKTKNAIRYRVFVTSGLDVSVVYDGKTTILSAGENELTIQLKDDKNE
;
A
#
# COMPACT_ATOMS: atom_id res chain seq x y z
N MET A 1 -1.49 10.27 -26.37
CA MET A 1 -2.38 9.47 -27.22
C MET A 1 -3.08 8.47 -26.33
N ARG A 2 -4.39 8.54 -26.14
CA ARG A 2 -5.16 7.44 -25.56
C ARG A 2 -4.89 6.24 -26.47
N GLN A 3 -4.12 5.24 -26.02
CA GLN A 3 -4.27 3.91 -26.58
C GLN A 3 -5.72 3.53 -26.22
N THR A 4 -6.63 3.64 -27.16
CA THR A 4 -7.91 2.91 -27.13
C THR A 4 -7.50 1.44 -27.16
N VAL A 5 -7.26 0.86 -26.00
CA VAL A 5 -7.30 -0.60 -25.84
C VAL A 5 -8.67 -0.98 -26.34
N ASP A 6 -8.73 -1.78 -27.39
CA ASP A 6 -10.00 -2.26 -27.94
C ASP A 6 -10.72 -3.01 -26.81
N CYS A 7 -11.70 -2.34 -26.20
CA CYS A 7 -12.30 -2.78 -24.95
C CYS A 7 -13.47 -3.73 -25.27
N MET A 8 -13.13 -4.90 -25.79
CA MET A 8 -14.11 -5.90 -26.25
C MET A 8 -14.99 -6.42 -25.12
N ILE A 9 -14.52 -6.34 -23.87
CA ILE A 9 -15.33 -6.72 -22.71
C ILE A 9 -16.61 -5.89 -22.60
N GLU A 10 -16.67 -4.68 -23.16
CA GLU A 10 -17.86 -3.83 -23.18
C GLU A 10 -19.02 -4.42 -24.01
N LYS A 11 -18.75 -5.32 -24.94
CA LYS A 11 -19.78 -6.00 -25.74
C LYS A 11 -20.45 -7.16 -25.00
N ALA A 12 -19.76 -7.75 -24.03
CA ALA A 12 -20.26 -8.85 -23.22
C ALA A 12 -21.33 -8.33 -22.25
N LYS A 13 -22.09 -9.23 -21.64
CA LYS A 13 -23.10 -8.88 -20.63
C LYS A 13 -22.63 -9.21 -19.22
N TRP A 14 -23.08 -8.43 -18.25
CA TRP A 14 -22.97 -8.82 -16.85
C TRP A 14 -23.87 -10.01 -16.58
N ILE A 15 -23.33 -11.05 -15.96
CA ILE A 15 -24.04 -12.26 -15.59
C ILE A 15 -23.90 -12.55 -14.09
N ALA A 16 -24.98 -13.03 -13.47
CA ALA A 16 -25.03 -13.34 -12.05
C ALA A 16 -25.62 -14.73 -11.79
N ALA A 17 -25.14 -15.37 -10.72
CA ALA A 17 -25.74 -16.55 -10.13
C ALA A 17 -26.72 -16.10 -9.03
N THR A 18 -27.94 -15.71 -9.38
CA THR A 18 -28.86 -14.97 -8.52
C THR A 18 -29.32 -15.76 -7.29
N GLU A 19 -29.42 -17.08 -7.40
CA GLU A 19 -29.85 -17.98 -6.33
C GLU A 19 -28.70 -18.53 -5.51
N ALA A 20 -27.43 -18.18 -5.86
CA ALA A 20 -26.28 -18.62 -5.12
C ALA A 20 -26.19 -17.92 -3.76
N GLU A 21 -26.04 -18.71 -2.70
CA GLU A 21 -25.89 -18.15 -1.35
C GLU A 21 -24.55 -17.39 -1.22
N GLN A 22 -23.45 -18.00 -1.65
CA GLN A 22 -22.08 -17.45 -1.60
C GLN A 22 -21.28 -17.99 -2.80
N ALA A 23 -20.13 -17.46 -3.05
CA ALA A 23 -19.04 -17.95 -3.91
C ALA A 23 -19.46 -18.95 -5.04
N PRO A 24 -20.26 -18.58 -6.05
CA PRO A 24 -20.67 -19.46 -7.15
C PRO A 24 -19.51 -19.75 -8.11
N CYS A 25 -19.61 -20.87 -8.83
CA CYS A 25 -18.86 -21.12 -10.04
C CYS A 25 -19.81 -20.96 -11.24
N ILE A 26 -19.51 -20.06 -12.17
CA ILE A 26 -20.22 -19.85 -13.43
C ILE A 26 -19.47 -20.57 -14.56
N GLU A 27 -20.17 -21.37 -15.34
CA GLU A 27 -19.57 -22.19 -16.42
C GLU A 27 -20.15 -21.81 -17.79
N LYS A 28 -19.24 -21.54 -18.75
CA LYS A 28 -19.54 -21.38 -20.18
C LYS A 28 -18.99 -22.57 -20.94
N LYS A 29 -19.86 -23.35 -21.57
CA LYS A 29 -19.48 -24.44 -22.50
C LYS A 29 -19.48 -23.90 -23.92
N PHE A 30 -18.43 -24.21 -24.68
CA PHE A 30 -18.28 -23.76 -26.05
C PHE A 30 -17.40 -24.74 -26.84
N SER A 31 -17.48 -24.68 -28.16
CA SER A 31 -16.62 -25.50 -29.02
C SER A 31 -15.86 -24.61 -30.00
N VAL A 32 -14.56 -24.88 -30.18
CA VAL A 32 -13.67 -24.20 -31.11
C VAL A 32 -12.90 -25.23 -31.94
N GLY A 33 -12.50 -24.85 -33.16
CA GLY A 33 -11.50 -25.62 -33.90
C GLY A 33 -10.10 -25.28 -33.38
N LYS A 34 -9.08 -25.70 -34.16
CA LYS A 34 -7.70 -25.36 -33.84
C LYS A 34 -7.49 -23.84 -33.86
N VAL A 35 -6.85 -23.29 -32.83
CA VAL A 35 -6.60 -21.89 -32.68
C VAL A 35 -5.12 -21.54 -32.85
N ARG A 36 -4.84 -20.36 -33.43
CA ARG A 36 -3.50 -19.76 -33.55
C ARG A 36 -3.16 -18.87 -32.39
N SER A 37 -4.16 -18.13 -31.90
CA SER A 37 -4.05 -17.26 -30.73
C SER A 37 -5.40 -17.12 -30.06
N ALA A 38 -5.42 -16.96 -28.73
CA ALA A 38 -6.64 -16.69 -27.98
C ALA A 38 -6.35 -15.78 -26.78
N THR A 39 -7.23 -14.82 -26.56
CA THR A 39 -7.13 -13.85 -25.48
C THR A 39 -8.44 -13.81 -24.71
N LEU A 40 -8.39 -13.97 -23.40
CA LEU A 40 -9.50 -13.85 -22.47
C LEU A 40 -9.40 -12.50 -21.73
N ASP A 41 -10.38 -11.62 -21.94
CA ASP A 41 -10.63 -10.45 -21.12
C ASP A 41 -11.73 -10.81 -20.13
N ILE A 42 -11.47 -10.63 -18.82
CA ILE A 42 -12.39 -11.08 -17.77
C ILE A 42 -12.33 -10.17 -16.55
N THR A 43 -13.49 -9.96 -15.95
CA THR A 43 -13.65 -9.34 -14.63
C THR A 43 -14.76 -10.02 -13.83
N GLY A 44 -14.60 -10.01 -12.51
CA GLY A 44 -15.64 -10.37 -11.54
C GLY A 44 -15.67 -9.31 -10.45
N LEU A 45 -16.83 -8.80 -10.10
CA LEU A 45 -16.94 -7.80 -9.05
C LEU A 45 -16.86 -8.47 -7.67
N GLY A 46 -15.87 -8.08 -6.94
CA GLY A 46 -15.29 -8.77 -5.79
C GLY A 46 -13.97 -9.39 -6.19
N TYR A 47 -13.84 -10.69 -6.04
CA TYR A 47 -12.70 -11.45 -6.55
C TYR A 47 -13.16 -12.55 -7.50
N PHE A 48 -12.32 -12.88 -8.46
CA PHE A 48 -12.50 -14.07 -9.28
C PHE A 48 -11.21 -14.87 -9.40
N TYR A 49 -11.36 -16.16 -9.67
CA TYR A 49 -10.37 -16.96 -10.37
C TYR A 49 -11.04 -17.73 -11.50
N ALA A 50 -10.28 -18.11 -12.52
CA ALA A 50 -10.83 -18.74 -13.71
C ALA A 50 -10.03 -19.97 -14.10
N GLU A 51 -10.74 -20.98 -14.62
CA GLU A 51 -10.17 -22.21 -15.17
C GLU A 51 -10.68 -22.41 -16.59
N ILE A 52 -9.82 -22.91 -17.46
CA ILE A 52 -10.21 -23.45 -18.75
C ILE A 52 -9.87 -24.95 -18.74
N ASN A 53 -10.88 -25.80 -18.97
CA ASN A 53 -10.75 -27.24 -18.95
C ASN A 53 -10.12 -27.79 -17.65
N GLY A 54 -10.45 -27.18 -16.49
CA GLY A 54 -9.95 -27.54 -15.17
C GLY A 54 -8.50 -27.12 -14.89
N LYS A 55 -7.92 -26.24 -15.69
CA LYS A 55 -6.59 -25.65 -15.47
C LYS A 55 -6.72 -24.18 -15.15
N ASN A 56 -6.06 -23.71 -14.10
CA ASN A 56 -6.04 -22.29 -13.74
C ASN A 56 -5.49 -21.45 -14.91
N VAL A 57 -6.17 -20.34 -15.21
CA VAL A 57 -5.75 -19.37 -16.23
C VAL A 57 -4.50 -18.62 -15.81
N THR A 58 -4.32 -18.44 -14.49
CA THR A 58 -3.18 -17.73 -13.88
C THR A 58 -2.94 -18.21 -12.46
N ASP A 59 -1.71 -18.01 -11.96
CA ASP A 59 -1.36 -18.17 -10.54
C ASP A 59 -1.59 -16.89 -9.72
N ASP A 60 -2.06 -15.83 -10.34
CA ASP A 60 -2.42 -14.58 -9.68
C ASP A 60 -3.62 -14.77 -8.76
N LEU A 61 -3.57 -14.15 -7.58
CA LEU A 61 -4.60 -14.25 -6.56
C LEU A 61 -5.40 -12.93 -6.48
N PHE A 62 -6.65 -13.01 -6.02
CA PHE A 62 -7.49 -11.86 -5.68
C PHE A 62 -7.68 -10.88 -6.84
N ASN A 63 -7.88 -11.39 -8.06
CA ASN A 63 -8.22 -10.58 -9.23
C ASN A 63 -9.71 -10.21 -9.25
N PRO A 64 -10.07 -9.02 -9.83
CA PRO A 64 -9.19 -7.90 -10.17
C PRO A 64 -8.80 -7.09 -8.94
N VAL A 65 -7.84 -6.16 -9.10
CA VAL A 65 -7.53 -5.18 -8.05
C VAL A 65 -8.76 -4.34 -7.70
N PHE A 66 -8.86 -3.92 -6.43
CA PHE A 66 -9.98 -3.13 -5.92
C PHE A 66 -10.08 -1.74 -6.60
N SER A 67 -11.31 -1.29 -6.83
CA SER A 67 -11.65 0.06 -7.32
C SER A 67 -13.05 0.48 -6.84
N ASP A 68 -13.41 1.72 -7.06
CA ASP A 68 -14.79 2.20 -6.87
C ASP A 68 -15.63 1.79 -8.08
N TYR A 69 -16.20 0.59 -8.04
CA TYR A 69 -16.78 -0.10 -9.19
C TYR A 69 -17.97 0.63 -9.83
N ARG A 70 -18.90 1.15 -9.01
CA ARG A 70 -20.17 1.76 -9.43
C ARG A 70 -20.73 2.66 -8.33
N VAL A 71 -21.64 3.55 -8.71
CA VAL A 71 -22.43 4.37 -7.76
C VAL A 71 -23.12 3.50 -6.72
N ARG A 72 -23.06 3.91 -5.47
CA ARG A 72 -23.63 3.22 -4.32
C ARG A 72 -24.18 4.17 -3.26
N SER A 73 -24.98 3.63 -2.34
CA SER A 73 -25.37 4.35 -1.13
C SER A 73 -24.22 4.36 -0.11
N LEU A 74 -23.91 5.53 0.39
CA LEU A 74 -22.91 5.76 1.43
C LEU A 74 -23.54 6.23 2.76
N ASN A 75 -24.84 5.95 2.94
CA ASN A 75 -25.59 6.38 4.12
C ASN A 75 -25.27 5.56 5.38
N ASN A 76 -24.70 4.37 5.22
CA ASN A 76 -24.39 3.46 6.33
C ASN A 76 -22.92 3.57 6.79
N LEU A 77 -22.19 4.56 6.29
CA LEU A 77 -20.87 4.92 6.80
C LEU A 77 -20.94 5.56 8.19
N LEU A 78 -19.84 5.50 8.91
CA LEU A 78 -19.65 6.27 10.14
C LEU A 78 -19.90 7.78 9.90
N TYR A 79 -19.46 8.29 8.74
CA TYR A 79 -19.72 9.64 8.25
C TYR A 79 -20.42 9.58 6.88
N PRO A 80 -21.77 9.61 6.85
CA PRO A 80 -22.53 9.51 5.61
C PRO A 80 -22.26 10.66 4.63
N ILE A 81 -22.02 10.31 3.36
CA ILE A 81 -21.82 11.28 2.27
C ILE A 81 -22.61 10.87 1.03
N ALA A 82 -22.79 11.80 0.09
CA ALA A 82 -23.28 11.47 -1.25
C ALA A 82 -22.14 10.93 -2.11
N ASP A 83 -22.41 9.87 -2.86
CA ASP A 83 -21.45 9.36 -3.84
C ASP A 83 -21.36 10.30 -5.05
N ARG A 84 -20.28 11.08 -5.11
CA ARG A 84 -19.97 12.06 -6.15
C ARG A 84 -18.56 11.83 -6.69
N MET A 85 -18.19 10.56 -6.86
CA MET A 85 -16.88 10.11 -7.31
C MET A 85 -16.94 9.60 -8.76
N THR A 86 -15.79 9.25 -9.31
CA THR A 86 -15.65 8.59 -10.61
C THR A 86 -15.57 7.08 -10.37
N HIS A 87 -16.26 6.30 -11.21
CA HIS A 87 -16.33 4.85 -11.04
C HIS A 87 -15.54 4.12 -12.13
N ARG A 88 -14.85 3.04 -11.72
CA ARG A 88 -13.96 2.28 -12.58
C ARG A 88 -14.03 0.78 -12.27
N VAL A 89 -14.01 -0.05 -13.32
CA VAL A 89 -13.88 -1.49 -13.23
C VAL A 89 -12.58 -1.91 -13.93
N TYR A 90 -11.71 -2.59 -13.20
CA TYR A 90 -10.55 -3.23 -13.81
C TYR A 90 -10.93 -4.60 -14.37
N PHE A 91 -10.36 -4.95 -15.52
CA PHE A 91 -10.43 -6.28 -16.09
C PHE A 91 -9.03 -6.83 -16.35
N CYS A 92 -8.88 -8.15 -16.26
CA CYS A 92 -7.63 -8.84 -16.53
C CYS A 92 -7.64 -9.39 -17.97
N ARG A 93 -6.46 -9.48 -18.59
CA ARG A 93 -6.26 -10.03 -19.92
C ARG A 93 -5.25 -11.17 -19.88
N PHE A 94 -5.65 -12.33 -20.37
CA PHE A 94 -4.82 -13.54 -20.37
C PHE A 94 -4.70 -14.13 -21.77
N ASN A 95 -3.49 -14.60 -22.13
CA ASN A 95 -3.30 -15.46 -23.29
C ASN A 95 -3.66 -16.89 -22.90
N VAL A 96 -4.65 -17.47 -23.59
CA VAL A 96 -5.23 -18.78 -23.25
C VAL A 96 -5.21 -19.78 -24.44
N ALA A 97 -4.44 -19.48 -25.48
CA ALA A 97 -4.42 -20.32 -26.69
C ALA A 97 -4.04 -21.79 -26.39
N ASP A 98 -3.01 -21.99 -25.54
CA ASP A 98 -2.52 -23.33 -25.16
C ASP A 98 -3.44 -24.08 -24.18
N MET A 99 -4.51 -23.46 -23.72
CA MET A 99 -5.49 -24.05 -22.80
C MET A 99 -6.72 -24.58 -23.52
N LEU A 100 -6.92 -24.20 -24.80
CA LEU A 100 -8.08 -24.58 -25.60
C LEU A 100 -7.84 -25.93 -26.29
N ASN A 101 -8.84 -26.81 -26.22
CA ASN A 101 -8.89 -28.03 -26.97
C ASN A 101 -9.52 -27.77 -28.35
N ASP A 102 -9.12 -28.58 -29.39
CA ASP A 102 -9.85 -28.68 -30.62
C ASP A 102 -11.15 -29.47 -30.33
N GLY A 103 -12.30 -28.79 -30.39
CA GLY A 103 -13.61 -29.30 -29.97
C GLY A 103 -14.13 -28.63 -28.72
N ASP A 104 -14.68 -29.37 -27.78
CA ASP A 104 -15.39 -28.88 -26.61
C ASP A 104 -14.47 -28.33 -25.53
N ASN A 105 -14.86 -27.20 -24.97
CA ASN A 105 -14.17 -26.48 -23.92
C ASN A 105 -15.15 -25.97 -22.85
N VAL A 106 -14.64 -25.76 -21.64
CA VAL A 106 -15.37 -25.17 -20.52
C VAL A 106 -14.53 -24.08 -19.89
N LEU A 107 -15.05 -22.85 -19.84
CA LEU A 107 -14.56 -21.77 -19.00
C LEU A 107 -15.34 -21.78 -17.68
N SER A 108 -14.67 -21.95 -16.56
CA SER A 108 -15.23 -21.89 -15.21
C SER A 108 -14.74 -20.63 -14.49
N VAL A 109 -15.66 -19.80 -14.02
CA VAL A 109 -15.37 -18.54 -13.31
C VAL A 109 -15.91 -18.64 -11.89
N TYR A 110 -15.03 -18.65 -10.91
CA TYR A 110 -15.35 -18.71 -9.49
C TYR A 110 -15.34 -17.30 -8.91
N LEU A 111 -16.38 -16.92 -8.16
CA LEU A 111 -16.55 -15.56 -7.64
C LEU A 111 -16.52 -15.54 -6.11
N GLY A 112 -15.84 -14.56 -5.54
CA GLY A 112 -15.82 -14.26 -4.12
C GLY A 112 -16.23 -12.82 -3.83
N ASN A 113 -16.67 -12.56 -2.59
CA ASN A 113 -17.21 -11.26 -2.19
C ASN A 113 -16.21 -10.11 -2.36
N GLY A 114 -14.90 -10.34 -2.05
CA GLY A 114 -13.87 -9.30 -2.11
C GLY A 114 -14.33 -8.00 -1.45
N TRP A 115 -14.01 -6.87 -2.07
CA TRP A 115 -14.47 -5.55 -1.65
C TRP A 115 -15.89 -5.21 -2.12
N TYR A 116 -16.42 -5.92 -3.11
CA TYR A 116 -17.68 -5.58 -3.74
C TYR A 116 -18.90 -5.86 -2.85
N ARG A 117 -18.87 -6.98 -2.11
CA ARG A 117 -19.99 -7.45 -1.30
C ARG A 117 -19.56 -7.76 0.13
N GLN A 118 -19.49 -6.72 0.99
CA GLN A 118 -19.20 -6.90 2.41
C GLN A 118 -20.50 -7.14 3.18
N THR A 119 -20.71 -8.36 3.64
CA THR A 119 -21.94 -8.78 4.33
C THR A 119 -21.95 -8.48 5.82
N LYS A 120 -20.84 -7.99 6.36
CA LYS A 120 -20.67 -7.66 7.80
C LYS A 120 -20.07 -6.27 7.93
N ARG A 121 -20.44 -5.58 9.01
CA ARG A 121 -19.89 -4.27 9.35
C ARG A 121 -18.39 -4.36 9.63
N THR A 122 -17.67 -3.35 9.17
CA THR A 122 -16.25 -3.10 9.46
C THR A 122 -16.10 -1.95 10.46
N ALA A 123 -14.85 -1.53 10.77
CA ALA A 123 -14.58 -0.36 11.58
C ALA A 123 -15.28 0.90 11.05
N GLU A 124 -15.29 1.07 9.71
CA GLU A 124 -15.81 2.26 9.03
C GLU A 124 -17.31 2.20 8.69
N GLY A 125 -17.97 1.11 9.02
CA GLY A 125 -19.39 0.93 8.77
C GLY A 125 -19.70 -0.28 7.91
N HIS A 126 -20.88 -0.26 7.28
CA HIS A 126 -21.34 -1.31 6.38
C HIS A 126 -21.42 -0.75 4.96
N LEU A 127 -20.61 -1.29 4.08
CA LEU A 127 -20.52 -0.88 2.68
C LEU A 127 -20.63 -2.07 1.74
N GLU A 128 -21.51 -1.94 0.75
CA GLU A 128 -21.59 -2.85 -0.39
C GLU A 128 -21.79 -2.04 -1.66
N PHE A 129 -21.22 -2.53 -2.76
CA PHE A 129 -21.49 -2.00 -4.10
C PHE A 129 -22.70 -2.68 -4.74
N GLY A 130 -22.97 -3.92 -4.38
CA GLY A 130 -24.11 -4.70 -4.84
C GLY A 130 -24.30 -5.98 -4.05
N ASN A 131 -25.51 -6.53 -4.10
CA ASN A 131 -25.94 -7.72 -3.36
C ASN A 131 -25.76 -9.04 -4.13
N LYS A 132 -25.34 -8.98 -5.41
CA LYS A 132 -25.10 -10.14 -6.26
C LYS A 132 -23.66 -10.11 -6.77
N LEU A 133 -22.98 -11.24 -6.76
CA LEU A 133 -21.69 -11.40 -7.42
C LEU A 133 -21.93 -11.51 -8.93
N ILE A 134 -21.26 -10.67 -9.69
CA ILE A 134 -21.41 -10.59 -11.14
C ILE A 134 -20.06 -10.73 -11.83
N ALA A 135 -20.08 -11.36 -13.01
CA ALA A 135 -18.90 -11.50 -13.86
C ALA A 135 -19.21 -11.01 -15.27
N ARG A 136 -18.15 -10.71 -16.01
CA ARG A 136 -18.19 -10.32 -17.42
C ARG A 136 -16.92 -10.79 -18.10
N PHE A 137 -17.05 -11.42 -19.29
CA PHE A 137 -15.87 -11.91 -20.03
C PHE A 137 -16.08 -11.87 -21.53
N SER A 138 -14.96 -11.78 -22.26
CA SER A 138 -14.86 -11.91 -23.71
C SER A 138 -13.64 -12.77 -24.03
N LEU A 139 -13.85 -13.91 -24.69
CA LEU A 139 -12.80 -14.75 -25.24
C LEU A 139 -12.74 -14.51 -26.75
N ARG A 140 -11.64 -13.96 -27.23
CA ARG A 140 -11.37 -13.76 -28.66
C ARG A 140 -10.28 -14.73 -29.12
N TYR A 141 -10.53 -15.38 -30.25
CA TYR A 141 -9.53 -16.27 -30.82
C TYR A 141 -9.43 -16.14 -32.34
N VAL A 142 -8.27 -16.47 -32.89
CA VAL A 142 -7.99 -16.56 -34.32
C VAL A 142 -7.80 -18.03 -34.68
N ASP A 143 -8.57 -18.55 -35.62
CA ASP A 143 -8.48 -19.92 -36.09
C ASP A 143 -7.28 -20.17 -37.02
N GLU A 144 -7.07 -21.41 -37.48
CA GLU A 144 -5.99 -21.76 -38.41
C GLU A 144 -6.12 -21.03 -39.78
N GLN A 145 -7.33 -20.66 -40.16
CA GLN A 145 -7.62 -19.95 -41.41
C GLN A 145 -7.37 -18.43 -41.28
N GLY A 146 -7.12 -17.94 -40.06
CA GLY A 146 -6.90 -16.53 -39.77
C GLY A 146 -8.17 -15.72 -39.57
N CYS A 147 -9.32 -16.39 -39.39
CA CYS A 147 -10.60 -15.74 -39.06
C CYS A 147 -10.68 -15.45 -37.55
N GLU A 148 -11.16 -14.26 -37.21
CA GLU A 148 -11.41 -13.87 -35.82
C GLU A 148 -12.79 -14.31 -35.36
N HIS A 149 -12.85 -14.84 -34.15
CA HIS A 149 -14.07 -15.30 -33.49
C HIS A 149 -14.14 -14.74 -32.08
N GLU A 150 -15.36 -14.64 -31.54
CA GLU A 150 -15.61 -14.09 -30.23
C GLU A 150 -16.65 -14.92 -29.47
N ILE A 151 -16.37 -15.18 -28.18
CA ILE A 151 -17.28 -15.85 -27.25
C ILE A 151 -17.44 -14.90 -26.06
N LEU A 152 -18.67 -14.49 -25.81
CA LEU A 152 -19.01 -13.50 -24.78
C LEU A 152 -19.83 -14.13 -23.66
N SER A 153 -19.78 -13.50 -22.47
CA SER A 153 -20.83 -13.72 -21.47
C SER A 153 -22.14 -13.13 -22.01
N ASP A 154 -23.20 -13.93 -22.09
CA ASP A 154 -24.44 -13.58 -22.81
C ASP A 154 -25.75 -14.05 -22.13
N GLY A 155 -25.62 -14.81 -21.00
CA GLY A 155 -26.74 -15.36 -20.23
C GLY A 155 -27.04 -16.83 -20.57
N THR A 156 -26.27 -17.48 -21.43
CA THR A 156 -26.38 -18.91 -21.71
C THR A 156 -25.54 -19.78 -20.76
N GLU A 157 -24.81 -19.16 -19.86
CA GLU A 157 -24.01 -19.79 -18.83
C GLU A 157 -24.90 -20.47 -17.78
N VAL A 158 -24.32 -21.47 -17.11
CA VAL A 158 -24.90 -22.12 -15.93
C VAL A 158 -24.04 -21.84 -14.72
N TRP A 159 -24.62 -21.94 -13.54
CA TRP A 159 -23.85 -21.81 -12.30
C TRP A 159 -24.07 -23.01 -11.38
N ARG A 160 -23.12 -23.27 -10.51
CA ARG A 160 -23.20 -24.23 -9.40
C ARG A 160 -22.61 -23.64 -8.13
N GLN A 161 -23.06 -24.17 -6.99
CA GLN A 161 -22.48 -23.84 -5.70
C GLN A 161 -21.08 -24.46 -5.57
N THR A 162 -20.17 -23.74 -4.92
CA THR A 162 -18.85 -24.25 -4.52
C THR A 162 -18.84 -24.69 -3.06
N GLU A 163 -17.68 -25.15 -2.58
CA GLU A 163 -17.44 -25.47 -1.16
C GLU A 163 -17.46 -24.26 -0.24
N VAL A 164 -17.27 -23.05 -0.78
CA VAL A 164 -17.20 -21.80 0.01
C VAL A 164 -18.62 -21.35 0.36
N THR A 165 -18.97 -21.46 1.63
CA THR A 165 -20.29 -21.09 2.17
C THR A 165 -20.33 -19.73 2.82
N GLU A 166 -19.16 -19.15 3.16
CA GLU A 166 -19.01 -17.78 3.62
C GLU A 166 -17.61 -17.29 3.24
N ASN A 167 -17.49 -16.06 2.76
CA ASN A 167 -16.22 -15.38 2.59
C ASN A 167 -16.34 -13.88 2.86
N ASN A 168 -15.37 -13.34 3.59
CA ASN A 168 -15.33 -11.94 3.98
C ASN A 168 -13.88 -11.55 4.26
N LEU A 169 -13.43 -10.42 3.74
CA LEU A 169 -12.04 -9.96 3.89
C LEU A 169 -11.62 -9.77 5.35
N PHE A 170 -12.56 -9.33 6.20
CA PHE A 170 -12.30 -8.97 7.60
C PHE A 170 -12.56 -10.12 8.57
N TYR A 171 -13.52 -10.99 8.25
CA TYR A 171 -14.01 -12.05 9.15
C TYR A 171 -13.49 -13.43 8.75
N GLY A 172 -13.02 -13.62 7.52
CA GLY A 172 -12.46 -14.86 7.02
C GLY A 172 -13.43 -15.67 6.15
N GLU A 173 -13.24 -16.99 6.11
CA GLU A 173 -13.89 -17.88 5.15
C GLU A 173 -14.35 -19.17 5.79
N THR A 174 -15.51 -19.68 5.39
CA THR A 174 -16.02 -21.02 5.75
C THR A 174 -16.17 -21.87 4.50
N GLN A 175 -15.65 -23.09 4.54
CA GLN A 175 -15.78 -24.09 3.46
C GLN A 175 -16.50 -25.33 3.99
N ASP A 176 -17.48 -25.83 3.24
CA ASP A 176 -18.10 -27.14 3.47
C ASP A 176 -17.68 -28.12 2.36
N LEU A 177 -16.70 -28.95 2.67
CA LEU A 177 -16.09 -29.86 1.69
C LEU A 177 -17.02 -31.04 1.31
N ARG A 178 -18.10 -31.26 2.05
CA ARG A 178 -19.07 -32.32 1.79
C ARG A 178 -19.80 -32.11 0.45
N VAL A 179 -19.70 -30.90 -0.14
CA VAL A 179 -20.22 -30.63 -1.49
C VAL A 179 -19.56 -31.51 -2.54
N PHE A 180 -18.29 -31.87 -2.39
CA PHE A 180 -17.57 -32.72 -3.35
C PHE A 180 -18.08 -34.16 -3.44
N GLY A 181 -18.81 -34.65 -2.42
CA GLY A 181 -19.49 -35.95 -2.44
C GLY A 181 -20.90 -35.91 -3.04
N LYS A 182 -21.38 -34.75 -3.51
CA LYS A 182 -22.71 -34.59 -4.08
C LYS A 182 -22.63 -34.35 -5.60
N THR A 183 -23.66 -34.76 -6.31
CA THR A 183 -23.82 -34.38 -7.72
C THR A 183 -24.07 -32.89 -7.80
N PRO A 184 -23.32 -32.13 -8.60
CA PRO A 184 -23.56 -30.69 -8.74
C PRO A 184 -24.96 -30.42 -9.29
N GLU A 185 -25.66 -29.50 -8.65
CA GLU A 185 -26.90 -28.92 -9.15
C GLU A 185 -26.54 -27.64 -9.91
N PHE A 186 -27.08 -27.51 -11.12
CA PHE A 186 -26.85 -26.36 -11.99
C PHE A 186 -28.11 -25.49 -12.08
N GLY A 187 -27.90 -24.17 -11.88
CA GLY A 187 -28.88 -23.15 -12.15
C GLY A 187 -28.51 -22.33 -13.39
N ASN A 188 -29.47 -21.61 -13.95
CA ASN A 188 -29.20 -20.66 -15.03
C ASN A 188 -28.75 -19.32 -14.43
N VAL A 189 -27.79 -18.65 -15.09
CA VAL A 189 -27.45 -17.28 -14.73
C VAL A 189 -28.54 -16.30 -15.15
N THR A 190 -28.55 -15.12 -14.53
CA THR A 190 -29.34 -13.95 -14.99
C THR A 190 -28.41 -12.94 -15.64
N VAL A 191 -28.92 -12.26 -16.65
CA VAL A 191 -28.27 -11.08 -17.23
C VAL A 191 -28.66 -9.88 -16.36
N GLU A 192 -27.64 -9.15 -15.90
CA GLU A 192 -27.81 -7.94 -15.09
C GLU A 192 -27.66 -6.69 -15.98
N ASP A 193 -28.28 -5.60 -15.54
CA ASP A 193 -28.22 -4.33 -16.27
C ASP A 193 -26.82 -3.72 -16.25
N ASP A 194 -26.43 -3.07 -17.33
CA ASP A 194 -25.22 -2.27 -17.38
C ASP A 194 -25.36 -1.05 -16.47
N PHE A 195 -24.22 -0.61 -15.95
CA PHE A 195 -24.10 0.59 -15.12
C PHE A 195 -22.94 1.46 -15.60
N GLU A 196 -22.99 2.75 -15.29
CA GLU A 196 -21.96 3.69 -15.68
C GLU A 196 -20.65 3.40 -14.93
N THR A 197 -19.60 3.08 -15.69
CA THR A 197 -18.24 2.81 -15.19
C THR A 197 -17.23 2.93 -16.32
N ILE A 198 -15.95 3.13 -15.94
CA ILE A 198 -14.83 3.15 -16.88
C ILE A 198 -14.13 1.80 -16.85
N PHE A 199 -14.21 1.01 -17.92
CA PHE A 199 -13.42 -0.21 -18.04
C PHE A 199 -11.95 0.10 -18.27
N THR A 200 -11.09 -0.54 -17.50
CA THR A 200 -9.64 -0.31 -17.56
C THR A 200 -8.90 -1.64 -17.47
N LEU A 201 -7.96 -1.87 -18.39
CA LEU A 201 -7.08 -3.04 -18.32
C LEU A 201 -6.19 -2.94 -17.06
N GLN A 202 -6.20 -3.99 -16.25
CA GLN A 202 -5.31 -4.09 -15.09
C GLN A 202 -3.86 -4.26 -15.56
N THR A 203 -3.02 -3.29 -15.24
CA THR A 203 -1.56 -3.34 -15.44
C THR A 203 -0.82 -3.42 -14.11
N CYS A 204 -1.52 -3.13 -13.01
CA CYS A 204 -1.00 -3.32 -11.66
C CYS A 204 -0.72 -4.81 -11.42
N PRO A 205 0.47 -5.17 -10.91
CA PRO A 205 0.76 -6.56 -10.55
C PRO A 205 -0.24 -7.10 -9.54
N ALA A 206 -0.65 -8.34 -9.74
CA ALA A 206 -1.53 -9.04 -8.83
C ALA A 206 -0.76 -9.54 -7.59
N GLU A 207 -1.52 -10.01 -6.62
CA GLU A 207 -0.97 -10.73 -5.48
C GLU A 207 -0.60 -12.16 -5.85
N ARG A 208 0.46 -12.67 -5.23
CA ARG A 208 0.95 -14.04 -5.42
C ARG A 208 1.43 -14.65 -4.10
N VAL A 209 1.51 -15.96 -4.06
CA VAL A 209 2.32 -16.65 -3.05
C VAL A 209 3.79 -16.36 -3.35
N ILE A 210 4.43 -15.58 -2.51
CA ILE A 210 5.84 -15.17 -2.69
C ILE A 210 6.80 -16.21 -2.12
N ARG A 211 6.45 -16.79 -0.98
CA ARG A 211 7.22 -17.82 -0.27
C ARG A 211 6.37 -18.54 0.75
N THR A 212 6.93 -19.62 1.28
CA THR A 212 6.31 -20.40 2.36
C THR A 212 7.17 -20.38 3.61
N ILE A 213 6.52 -20.51 4.78
CA ILE A 213 7.16 -20.59 6.09
C ILE A 213 6.70 -21.88 6.78
N THR A 214 7.62 -22.59 7.43
CA THR A 214 7.29 -23.66 8.36
C THR A 214 7.12 -23.04 9.76
N PRO A 215 5.90 -22.99 10.32
CA PRO A 215 5.66 -22.36 11.62
C PRO A 215 6.10 -23.29 12.76
N ARG A 216 6.29 -22.70 13.96
CA ARG A 216 6.70 -23.43 15.16
C ARG A 216 5.54 -23.45 16.17
N ILE A 217 5.36 -24.59 16.84
CA ILE A 217 4.37 -24.69 17.94
C ILE A 217 4.85 -23.88 19.13
N VAL A 218 3.99 -23.00 19.63
CA VAL A 218 4.20 -22.19 20.85
C VAL A 218 3.48 -22.84 22.03
N ARG A 219 2.25 -23.36 21.79
CA ARG A 219 1.42 -23.99 22.81
C ARG A 219 0.56 -25.08 22.20
N GLN A 220 0.36 -26.17 22.96
CA GLN A 220 -0.56 -27.24 22.59
C GLN A 220 -1.47 -27.58 23.78
N SER A 221 -2.76 -27.74 23.51
CA SER A 221 -3.77 -28.13 24.50
C SER A 221 -4.82 -29.00 23.82
N GLY A 222 -4.70 -30.32 23.94
CA GLY A 222 -5.55 -31.27 23.23
C GLY A 222 -5.40 -31.14 21.71
N LYS A 223 -6.53 -30.90 21.01
CA LYS A 223 -6.56 -30.69 19.55
C LYS A 223 -6.34 -29.23 19.14
N LYS A 224 -6.04 -28.37 20.07
CA LYS A 224 -5.82 -26.93 19.85
C LYS A 224 -4.33 -26.63 19.96
N CYS A 225 -3.75 -26.08 18.91
CA CYS A 225 -2.34 -25.72 18.83
C CYS A 225 -2.17 -24.26 18.40
N VAL A 226 -1.33 -23.50 19.12
CA VAL A 226 -0.91 -22.14 18.74
C VAL A 226 0.47 -22.22 18.11
N TYR A 227 0.62 -21.55 16.97
CA TYR A 227 1.83 -21.53 16.18
C TYR A 227 2.39 -20.09 16.06
N ASP A 228 3.71 -19.98 15.93
CA ASP A 228 4.43 -18.75 15.57
C ASP A 228 5.02 -18.92 14.16
N ALA A 229 4.64 -18.05 13.23
CA ALA A 229 5.25 -17.96 11.90
C ALA A 229 6.68 -17.39 11.93
N GLY A 230 7.12 -16.84 13.10
CA GLY A 230 8.43 -16.22 13.29
C GLY A 230 8.49 -14.75 12.86
N GLU A 231 7.51 -14.31 12.09
CA GLU A 231 7.36 -12.92 11.64
C GLU A 231 5.90 -12.61 11.31
N THR A 232 5.54 -11.31 11.33
CA THR A 232 4.21 -10.88 10.88
C THR A 232 4.14 -10.94 9.36
N VAL A 233 3.09 -11.58 8.83
CA VAL A 233 2.85 -11.79 7.41
C VAL A 233 1.42 -11.41 7.02
N SER A 234 1.20 -11.10 5.74
CA SER A 234 -0.08 -11.25 5.07
C SER A 234 -0.07 -12.58 4.33
N GLY A 235 -1.10 -13.42 4.49
CA GLY A 235 -1.08 -14.72 3.87
C GLY A 235 -2.18 -15.68 4.35
N ARG A 236 -1.94 -16.98 4.20
CA ARG A 236 -2.86 -18.03 4.59
C ARG A 236 -2.14 -19.26 5.11
N VAL A 237 -2.81 -20.00 5.98
CA VAL A 237 -2.31 -21.29 6.50
C VAL A 237 -2.76 -22.41 5.57
N ARG A 238 -1.83 -23.25 5.17
CA ARG A 238 -2.13 -24.54 4.49
C ARG A 238 -2.19 -25.66 5.49
N LEU A 239 -3.24 -26.43 5.42
CA LEU A 239 -3.48 -27.60 6.25
C LEU A 239 -3.65 -28.85 5.38
N ARG A 240 -3.50 -30.00 5.99
CA ARG A 240 -3.92 -31.29 5.45
C ARG A 240 -5.00 -31.90 6.34
N ALA A 241 -6.16 -32.20 5.78
CA ALA A 241 -7.28 -32.78 6.52
C ALA A 241 -6.93 -34.19 6.97
N CYS A 242 -7.33 -34.55 8.20
CA CYS A 242 -7.11 -35.89 8.81
C CYS A 242 -8.35 -36.37 9.56
N GLY A 243 -9.52 -35.69 9.43
CA GLY A 243 -10.75 -35.96 10.19
C GLY A 243 -11.81 -36.71 9.42
N ASN A 244 -12.88 -37.10 10.11
CA ASN A 244 -14.04 -37.74 9.50
C ASN A 244 -14.97 -36.71 8.84
N SER A 245 -15.88 -37.18 8.00
CA SER A 245 -16.93 -36.34 7.41
C SER A 245 -17.80 -35.72 8.51
N GLY A 246 -17.95 -34.39 8.45
CA GLY A 246 -18.66 -33.58 9.44
C GLY A 246 -17.79 -33.03 10.57
N ASP A 247 -16.54 -33.51 10.74
CA ASP A 247 -15.59 -32.88 11.66
C ASP A 247 -15.28 -31.45 11.19
N THR A 248 -14.98 -30.57 12.16
CA THR A 248 -14.62 -29.17 11.85
C THR A 248 -13.16 -28.89 12.19
N VAL A 249 -12.53 -28.08 11.34
CA VAL A 249 -11.22 -27.48 11.59
C VAL A 249 -11.38 -25.97 11.58
N THR A 250 -10.83 -25.29 12.58
CA THR A 250 -10.87 -23.81 12.67
C THR A 250 -9.46 -23.27 12.82
N VAL A 251 -9.15 -22.20 12.08
CA VAL A 251 -7.88 -21.48 12.19
C VAL A 251 -8.17 -20.01 12.51
N ASN A 252 -7.74 -19.55 13.66
CA ASN A 252 -7.84 -18.15 14.09
C ASN A 252 -6.46 -17.49 14.02
N HIS A 253 -6.42 -16.21 13.68
CA HIS A 253 -5.17 -15.50 13.40
C HIS A 253 -5.04 -14.25 14.28
N SER A 254 -3.80 -13.91 14.66
CA SER A 254 -3.50 -12.67 15.37
C SER A 254 -2.04 -12.24 15.20
N GLU A 255 -1.77 -10.96 15.41
CA GLU A 255 -0.41 -10.43 15.51
C GLU A 255 0.25 -10.77 16.84
N CYS A 256 -0.53 -10.99 17.88
CA CYS A 256 -0.06 -11.07 19.26
C CYS A 256 -0.55 -12.32 19.96
N ILE A 257 0.20 -12.69 21.02
CA ILE A 257 -0.21 -13.68 22.03
C ILE A 257 -0.14 -13.06 23.42
N THR A 258 -0.97 -13.58 24.31
CA THR A 258 -0.96 -13.28 25.75
C THR A 258 0.26 -13.91 26.43
N LYS A 259 0.47 -13.62 27.71
CA LYS A 259 1.60 -14.19 28.48
C LYS A 259 1.52 -15.71 28.62
N ASP A 260 0.30 -16.27 28.61
CA ASP A 260 0.07 -17.71 28.71
C ASP A 260 0.06 -18.42 27.34
N GLY A 261 0.38 -17.68 26.25
CA GLY A 261 0.54 -18.22 24.89
C GLY A 261 -0.78 -18.46 24.15
N THR A 262 -1.89 -17.85 24.55
CA THR A 262 -3.14 -17.81 23.78
C THR A 262 -3.14 -16.61 22.84
N LEU A 263 -3.99 -16.60 21.80
CA LEU A 263 -4.10 -15.45 20.89
C LEU A 263 -4.63 -14.21 21.62
N ASP A 264 -4.00 -13.07 21.41
CA ASP A 264 -4.55 -11.75 21.74
C ASP A 264 -5.00 -11.10 20.43
N VAL A 265 -6.31 -11.07 20.20
CA VAL A 265 -6.92 -10.65 18.93
C VAL A 265 -7.24 -9.16 18.87
N ASN A 266 -7.01 -8.39 19.93
CA ASN A 266 -7.45 -6.99 20.00
C ASN A 266 -6.74 -6.10 18.97
N SER A 267 -5.43 -6.23 18.82
CA SER A 267 -4.66 -5.43 17.81
C SER A 267 -5.08 -5.74 16.38
N SER A 268 -5.61 -6.93 16.13
CA SER A 268 -6.01 -7.43 14.80
C SER A 268 -7.50 -7.18 14.47
N GLY A 269 -8.18 -6.30 15.22
CA GLY A 269 -9.58 -5.96 14.98
C GLY A 269 -10.56 -6.69 15.88
N GLY A 270 -10.12 -7.54 16.83
CA GLY A 270 -11.01 -8.28 17.72
C GLY A 270 -11.76 -7.42 18.73
N ASP A 271 -11.47 -6.13 18.84
CA ASP A 271 -12.25 -5.12 19.56
C ASP A 271 -13.41 -4.55 18.74
N ILE A 272 -13.45 -4.76 17.42
CA ILE A 272 -14.53 -4.34 16.54
C ILE A 272 -15.68 -5.35 16.60
N LEU A 273 -16.89 -4.84 16.78
CA LEU A 273 -18.11 -5.64 16.79
C LEU A 273 -18.98 -5.28 15.59
N ASN A 274 -19.54 -6.29 14.92
CA ASN A 274 -20.55 -6.07 13.90
C ASN A 274 -21.94 -5.79 14.53
N ASP A 275 -22.97 -5.59 13.70
CA ASP A 275 -24.34 -5.26 14.13
C ASP A 275 -25.02 -6.41 14.94
N ARG A 276 -24.46 -7.62 14.90
CA ARG A 276 -24.91 -8.79 15.68
C ARG A 276 -24.10 -9.01 16.96
N GLY A 277 -23.13 -8.14 17.25
CA GLY A 277 -22.22 -8.28 18.39
C GLY A 277 -21.12 -9.33 18.19
N GLU A 278 -20.90 -9.80 16.94
CA GLU A 278 -19.81 -10.72 16.62
C GLU A 278 -18.50 -9.92 16.46
N ARG A 279 -17.41 -10.43 17.05
CA ARG A 279 -16.09 -9.82 16.92
C ARG A 279 -15.53 -10.00 15.52
N GLN A 280 -14.82 -9.00 15.03
CA GLN A 280 -14.03 -9.10 13.78
C GLN A 280 -12.82 -10.01 14.04
N LEU A 281 -13.02 -11.31 13.89
CA LEU A 281 -11.94 -12.30 13.98
C LEU A 281 -11.52 -12.73 12.59
N GLN A 282 -10.23 -12.78 12.35
CA GLN A 282 -9.66 -13.38 11.14
C GLN A 282 -9.72 -14.91 11.28
N SER A 283 -10.88 -15.52 10.98
CA SER A 283 -11.15 -16.93 11.24
C SER A 283 -11.44 -17.69 9.94
N VAL A 284 -10.81 -18.84 9.75
CA VAL A 284 -11.10 -19.75 8.64
C VAL A 284 -11.60 -21.06 9.20
N ARG A 285 -12.72 -21.56 8.65
CA ARG A 285 -13.39 -22.78 9.12
C ARG A 285 -13.60 -23.75 7.97
N TYR A 286 -13.38 -25.04 8.23
CA TYR A 286 -13.60 -26.13 7.29
C TYR A 286 -14.51 -27.19 7.92
N VAL A 287 -15.53 -27.63 7.17
CA VAL A 287 -16.30 -28.84 7.46
C VAL A 287 -15.78 -29.94 6.56
N LEU A 288 -15.19 -30.98 7.15
CA LEU A 288 -14.50 -32.02 6.42
C LEU A 288 -15.47 -33.01 5.73
N ASP A 289 -15.04 -33.62 4.63
CA ASP A 289 -15.76 -34.67 3.91
C ASP A 289 -15.27 -36.08 4.24
N GLY A 290 -14.22 -36.20 5.06
CA GLY A 290 -13.59 -37.47 5.42
C GLY A 290 -12.50 -37.94 4.48
N THR A 291 -12.15 -37.14 3.47
CA THR A 291 -11.03 -37.43 2.55
C THR A 291 -9.76 -36.67 2.92
N ASP A 292 -8.62 -37.23 2.59
CA ASP A 292 -7.33 -36.57 2.70
C ASP A 292 -7.20 -35.53 1.60
N ARG A 293 -7.14 -34.23 1.97
CA ARG A 293 -6.95 -33.13 1.03
C ARG A 293 -6.29 -31.94 1.67
N GLU A 294 -5.71 -31.09 0.85
CA GLU A 294 -5.19 -29.80 1.28
C GLU A 294 -6.31 -28.78 1.46
N LEU A 295 -6.18 -27.98 2.51
CA LEU A 295 -7.13 -26.94 2.92
C LEU A 295 -6.43 -25.60 2.96
N TYR A 296 -7.03 -24.60 2.32
CA TYR A 296 -6.64 -23.18 2.38
C TYR A 296 -7.80 -22.30 1.95
N PRO A 297 -7.91 -21.05 2.43
CA PRO A 297 -8.96 -20.13 2.00
C PRO A 297 -8.74 -19.73 0.53
N LYS A 298 -9.85 -19.54 -0.19
CA LYS A 298 -9.86 -19.23 -1.63
C LYS A 298 -9.93 -17.73 -1.89
N PHE A 299 -10.79 -17.01 -1.14
CA PHE A 299 -11.16 -15.63 -1.39
C PHE A 299 -10.79 -14.69 -0.25
N CYS A 300 -9.98 -15.12 0.69
CA CYS A 300 -9.44 -14.26 1.73
C CYS A 300 -8.01 -14.65 2.10
N LYS A 301 -7.31 -13.70 2.67
CA LYS A 301 -6.01 -13.85 3.35
C LYS A 301 -6.08 -13.12 4.67
N GLN A 302 -5.26 -13.52 5.62
CA GLN A 302 -5.18 -12.94 6.95
C GLN A 302 -3.82 -12.26 7.15
N ALA A 303 -3.75 -11.33 8.10
CA ALA A 303 -2.48 -10.79 8.54
C ALA A 303 -2.23 -11.18 9.99
N PHE A 304 -1.09 -11.82 10.23
CA PHE A 304 -0.80 -12.45 11.51
C PHE A 304 0.69 -12.77 11.67
N ARG A 305 1.10 -12.92 12.91
CA ARG A 305 2.32 -13.64 13.27
C ARG A 305 1.99 -14.97 13.93
N TYR A 306 0.93 -14.99 14.72
CA TYR A 306 0.47 -16.17 15.43
C TYR A 306 -0.88 -16.64 14.91
N PHE A 307 -1.07 -17.96 14.89
CA PHE A 307 -2.37 -18.53 14.59
C PHE A 307 -2.63 -19.75 15.45
N GLU A 308 -3.90 -20.01 15.69
CA GLU A 308 -4.40 -21.13 16.46
C GLU A 308 -5.17 -22.04 15.51
N ALA A 309 -4.75 -23.32 15.41
CA ALA A 309 -5.46 -24.34 14.69
C ALA A 309 -6.13 -25.30 15.68
N GLU A 310 -7.41 -25.56 15.48
CA GLU A 310 -8.22 -26.48 16.28
C GLU A 310 -8.93 -27.48 15.39
N GLY A 311 -8.83 -28.77 15.69
CA GLY A 311 -9.49 -29.86 14.96
C GLY A 311 -8.51 -30.92 14.46
N ASN A 312 -8.99 -31.81 13.57
CA ASN A 312 -8.23 -32.92 13.02
C ASN A 312 -7.60 -32.53 11.66
N ALA A 313 -6.54 -31.73 11.72
CA ALA A 313 -5.74 -31.36 10.56
C ALA A 313 -4.28 -31.15 10.96
N GLU A 314 -3.37 -31.41 10.02
CA GLU A 314 -1.94 -31.12 10.12
C GLU A 314 -1.66 -29.75 9.48
N VAL A 315 -0.87 -28.90 10.15
CA VAL A 315 -0.37 -27.65 9.58
C VAL A 315 0.81 -27.97 8.67
N VAL A 316 0.66 -27.66 7.38
CA VAL A 316 1.69 -27.89 6.36
C VAL A 316 2.64 -26.70 6.28
N SER A 317 2.10 -25.50 6.09
CA SER A 317 2.90 -24.29 5.93
C SER A 317 2.05 -23.03 6.10
N VAL A 318 2.73 -21.89 6.17
CA VAL A 318 2.16 -20.54 5.99
C VAL A 318 2.60 -20.02 4.63
N GLU A 319 1.67 -19.68 3.77
CA GLU A 319 1.93 -19.00 2.49
C GLU A 319 1.91 -17.48 2.72
N VAL A 320 3.01 -16.82 2.38
CA VAL A 320 3.13 -15.36 2.41
C VAL A 320 2.62 -14.80 1.09
N ILE A 321 1.64 -13.90 1.16
CA ILE A 321 0.93 -13.35 0.00
C ILE A 321 0.93 -11.84 0.08
N HIS A 322 1.41 -11.19 -0.96
CA HIS A 322 1.31 -9.75 -1.21
C HIS A 322 1.51 -9.47 -2.70
N THR A 323 1.34 -8.22 -3.13
CA THR A 323 1.64 -7.82 -4.51
C THR A 323 3.08 -8.20 -4.86
N ALA A 324 3.28 -8.85 -6.01
CA ALA A 324 4.58 -9.33 -6.47
C ALA A 324 5.41 -8.18 -7.03
N LEU A 325 6.15 -7.47 -6.16
CA LEU A 325 6.98 -6.33 -6.50
C LEU A 325 8.46 -6.71 -6.44
N PRO A 326 9.25 -6.45 -7.51
CA PRO A 326 10.70 -6.62 -7.48
C PRO A 326 11.36 -5.68 -6.48
N GLU A 327 12.37 -6.18 -5.77
CA GLU A 327 13.20 -5.37 -4.89
C GLU A 327 14.14 -4.49 -5.71
N ARG A 328 14.17 -3.17 -5.40
CA ARG A 328 15.01 -2.18 -6.09
C ARG A 328 16.28 -1.85 -5.32
N THR A 329 16.21 -1.72 -3.99
CA THR A 329 17.37 -1.39 -3.16
C THR A 329 17.65 -2.42 -2.10
N THR A 330 18.94 -2.58 -1.78
CA THR A 330 19.42 -3.30 -0.59
C THR A 330 20.20 -2.36 0.31
N PHE A 331 20.24 -2.67 1.61
CA PHE A 331 20.96 -1.84 2.58
C PHE A 331 21.38 -2.64 3.81
N GLU A 332 22.62 -2.42 4.25
CA GLU A 332 23.14 -2.85 5.53
C GLU A 332 24.15 -1.82 6.06
N CYS A 333 24.26 -1.68 7.39
CA CYS A 333 25.24 -0.83 8.02
C CYS A 333 25.73 -1.38 9.38
N SER A 334 26.67 -0.68 10.00
CA SER A 334 27.24 -1.07 11.30
C SER A 334 26.31 -0.88 12.52
N ASN A 335 25.07 -0.38 12.32
CA ASN A 335 24.11 -0.15 13.40
C ASN A 335 22.91 -1.12 13.27
N GLY A 336 22.77 -2.00 14.27
CA GLY A 336 21.72 -3.02 14.22
C GLY A 336 20.28 -2.50 14.35
N VAL A 337 20.05 -1.26 14.84
CA VAL A 337 18.71 -0.66 14.89
C VAL A 337 18.34 -0.18 13.49
N LEU A 338 19.26 0.47 12.78
CA LEU A 338 19.02 0.94 11.41
C LEU A 338 18.80 -0.24 10.44
N ASN A 339 19.55 -1.33 10.57
CA ASN A 339 19.32 -2.55 9.77
C ASN A 339 17.94 -3.15 10.06
N TRP A 340 17.53 -3.19 11.35
CA TRP A 340 16.20 -3.62 11.72
C TRP A 340 15.12 -2.71 11.14
N LEU A 341 15.27 -1.38 11.23
CA LEU A 341 14.34 -0.40 10.68
C LEU A 341 14.12 -0.62 9.18
N TYR A 342 15.20 -0.78 8.41
CA TYR A 342 15.13 -1.06 6.98
C TYR A 342 14.34 -2.35 6.69
N THR A 343 14.68 -3.45 7.36
CA THR A 343 14.04 -4.75 7.14
C THR A 343 12.59 -4.77 7.63
N ALA A 344 12.32 -4.19 8.80
CA ALA A 344 10.98 -4.11 9.36
C ALA A 344 10.05 -3.25 8.50
N TYR A 345 10.54 -2.10 8.00
CA TYR A 345 9.76 -1.28 7.08
C TYR A 345 9.44 -2.02 5.79
N LYS A 346 10.44 -2.63 5.12
CA LYS A 346 10.21 -3.41 3.90
C LYS A 346 9.12 -4.46 4.10
N ARG A 347 9.19 -5.21 5.20
CA ARG A 347 8.18 -6.22 5.54
C ARG A 347 6.81 -5.59 5.77
N THR A 348 6.74 -4.54 6.59
CA THR A 348 5.49 -3.85 6.90
C THR A 348 4.86 -3.26 5.64
N GLN A 349 5.66 -2.66 4.77
CA GLN A 349 5.18 -2.09 3.51
C GLN A 349 4.61 -3.17 2.59
N LEU A 350 5.32 -4.29 2.36
CA LEU A 350 4.88 -5.36 1.46
C LEU A 350 3.58 -6.01 1.91
N ILE A 351 3.42 -6.29 3.21
CA ILE A 351 2.16 -6.90 3.71
C ILE A 351 0.97 -5.94 3.68
N ASN A 352 1.23 -4.65 3.45
CA ASN A 352 0.23 -3.60 3.23
C ASN A 352 0.08 -3.20 1.75
N MET A 353 0.85 -3.80 0.82
CA MET A 353 0.69 -3.57 -0.62
C MET A 353 -0.14 -4.70 -1.23
N HIS A 354 -1.45 -4.52 -1.28
CA HIS A 354 -2.42 -5.50 -1.73
C HIS A 354 -3.56 -4.82 -2.50
N ASP A 355 -4.31 -5.57 -3.29
CA ASP A 355 -5.47 -5.08 -4.05
C ASP A 355 -5.20 -3.84 -4.92
N GLY A 356 -3.92 -3.55 -5.21
CA GLY A 356 -3.46 -2.41 -6.02
C GLY A 356 -3.44 -1.08 -5.28
N PHE A 357 -3.43 -1.07 -3.95
CA PHE A 357 -3.26 0.14 -3.12
C PHE A 357 -2.44 -0.15 -1.85
N PRO A 358 -1.75 0.87 -1.28
CA PRO A 358 -1.08 0.73 0.01
C PRO A 358 -2.10 0.92 1.15
N SER A 359 -2.28 -0.08 2.01
CA SER A 359 -3.15 0.05 3.18
C SER A 359 -2.40 0.60 4.40
N ASP A 360 -3.17 1.11 5.35
CA ASP A 360 -2.75 1.49 6.69
C ASP A 360 -2.27 0.28 7.50
N CYS A 361 -3.12 -0.73 7.59
CA CYS A 361 -2.84 -2.00 8.25
C CYS A 361 -3.47 -3.17 7.46
N PRO A 362 -2.95 -4.42 7.58
CA PRO A 362 -3.37 -5.51 6.71
C PRO A 362 -4.51 -6.36 7.28
N HIS A 363 -5.15 -5.96 8.37
CA HIS A 363 -6.15 -6.79 9.07
C HIS A 363 -7.35 -6.01 9.62
N ARG A 364 -7.11 -4.95 10.42
CA ARG A 364 -8.15 -4.25 11.19
C ARG A 364 -9.07 -3.42 10.27
N GLU A 365 -8.49 -2.49 9.53
CA GLU A 365 -9.16 -1.58 8.61
C GLU A 365 -8.90 -1.93 7.16
N ARG A 366 -7.67 -2.31 6.81
CA ARG A 366 -7.21 -2.70 5.45
C ARG A 366 -7.43 -1.62 4.40
N LEU A 367 -7.52 -0.34 4.76
CA LEU A 367 -7.92 0.72 3.85
C LEU A 367 -6.73 1.46 3.26
N GLY A 368 -6.89 1.94 2.03
CA GLY A 368 -5.92 2.79 1.36
C GLY A 368 -5.95 4.21 1.89
N TYR A 369 -5.70 4.41 3.21
CA TYR A 369 -5.65 5.75 3.79
C TYR A 369 -4.63 6.62 3.07
N THR A 370 -5.12 7.75 2.55
CA THR A 370 -4.31 8.63 1.70
C THR A 370 -3.21 9.36 2.48
N GLY A 371 -3.38 9.55 3.79
CA GLY A 371 -2.34 10.05 4.69
C GLY A 371 -1.16 9.09 4.80
N ASP A 372 -1.43 7.84 5.13
CA ASP A 372 -0.45 6.76 5.27
C ASP A 372 0.26 6.47 3.94
N GLY A 373 -0.54 6.32 2.89
CA GLY A 373 -0.02 6.00 1.57
C GLY A 373 0.85 7.10 0.97
N GLN A 374 0.51 8.38 1.17
CA GLN A 374 1.33 9.47 0.63
C GLN A 374 2.68 9.62 1.34
N ILE A 375 2.74 9.38 2.65
CA ILE A 375 4.00 9.49 3.39
C ILE A 375 4.92 8.31 3.09
N THR A 376 4.36 7.12 2.84
CA THR A 376 5.12 5.91 2.54
C THR A 376 5.50 5.77 1.06
N ALA A 377 4.89 6.55 0.15
CA ALA A 377 5.07 6.41 -1.29
C ALA A 377 6.54 6.51 -1.73
N SER A 378 7.28 7.50 -1.23
CA SER A 378 8.70 7.69 -1.58
C SER A 378 9.57 6.52 -1.10
N ALA A 379 9.35 6.06 0.12
CA ALA A 379 10.07 4.93 0.68
C ALA A 379 9.77 3.62 -0.07
N ALA A 380 8.52 3.39 -0.44
CA ALA A 380 8.12 2.22 -1.23
C ALA A 380 8.77 2.24 -2.62
N MET A 381 8.69 3.37 -3.36
CA MET A 381 9.33 3.52 -4.69
C MET A 381 10.87 3.48 -4.61
N THR A 382 11.46 3.88 -3.47
CA THR A 382 12.90 3.72 -3.24
C THR A 382 13.29 2.27 -3.11
N MET A 383 12.46 1.43 -2.47
CA MET A 383 12.82 0.06 -2.11
C MET A 383 12.33 -0.99 -3.10
N PHE A 384 11.28 -0.69 -3.89
CA PHE A 384 10.65 -1.63 -4.81
C PHE A 384 10.40 -0.99 -6.18
N ASP A 385 10.39 -1.79 -7.24
CA ASP A 385 9.84 -1.39 -8.54
C ASP A 385 8.32 -1.46 -8.46
N CYS A 386 7.69 -0.33 -8.25
CA CYS A 386 6.24 -0.22 -8.05
C CYS A 386 5.57 0.82 -8.95
N GLU A 387 6.15 1.09 -10.13
CA GLU A 387 5.59 2.04 -11.11
C GLU A 387 4.11 1.74 -11.43
N ALA A 388 3.82 0.51 -11.87
CA ALA A 388 2.45 0.13 -12.24
C ALA A 388 1.47 0.13 -11.05
N PHE A 389 1.96 -0.21 -9.85
CA PHE A 389 1.18 -0.18 -8.61
C PHE A 389 0.77 1.25 -8.25
N TYR A 390 1.72 2.20 -8.18
CA TYR A 390 1.41 3.58 -7.82
C TYR A 390 0.70 4.34 -8.94
N ARG A 391 0.90 3.98 -10.21
CA ARG A 391 0.11 4.52 -11.31
C ARG A 391 -1.38 4.20 -11.15
N LYS A 392 -1.70 2.97 -10.73
CA LYS A 392 -3.08 2.56 -10.42
C LYS A 392 -3.59 3.35 -9.22
N TRP A 393 -2.82 3.44 -8.12
CA TRP A 393 -3.27 4.11 -6.91
C TRP A 393 -3.46 5.63 -7.09
N ILE A 394 -2.62 6.29 -7.89
CA ILE A 394 -2.81 7.70 -8.28
C ILE A 394 -4.17 7.89 -8.99
N ARG A 395 -4.56 6.93 -9.85
CA ARG A 395 -5.90 6.97 -10.48
C ARG A 395 -7.01 6.79 -9.46
N ASP A 396 -6.87 5.90 -8.50
CA ASP A 396 -7.85 5.73 -7.42
C ASP A 396 -8.02 7.03 -6.62
N ILE A 397 -6.92 7.70 -6.25
CA ILE A 397 -6.96 9.00 -5.57
C ILE A 397 -7.74 10.03 -6.41
N CYS A 398 -7.51 10.06 -7.73
CA CYS A 398 -8.25 10.94 -8.64
C CYS A 398 -9.71 10.55 -8.78
N ASP A 399 -10.02 9.23 -8.83
CA ASP A 399 -11.39 8.73 -8.94
C ASP A 399 -12.20 9.01 -7.65
N CYS A 400 -11.55 8.96 -6.48
CA CYS A 400 -12.16 9.31 -5.19
C CYS A 400 -12.36 10.82 -4.96
N GLN A 401 -11.88 11.69 -5.86
CA GLN A 401 -12.12 13.12 -5.75
C GLN A 401 -13.58 13.46 -6.06
N ASN A 402 -14.22 14.19 -5.15
CA ASN A 402 -15.58 14.72 -5.37
C ASN A 402 -15.60 15.60 -6.62
N ILE A 403 -16.45 15.20 -7.59
CA ILE A 403 -16.56 15.86 -8.90
C ILE A 403 -17.16 17.26 -8.84
N ASP A 404 -17.85 17.62 -7.77
CA ASP A 404 -18.47 18.95 -7.61
C ASP A 404 -17.52 19.94 -6.95
N ASN A 405 -17.02 19.62 -5.74
CA ASN A 405 -16.26 20.58 -4.93
C ASN A 405 -14.73 20.36 -4.91
N GLY A 406 -14.25 19.19 -5.35
CA GLY A 406 -12.81 18.87 -5.39
C GLY A 406 -12.22 18.28 -4.12
N HIS A 407 -13.03 18.00 -3.10
CA HIS A 407 -12.59 17.23 -1.93
C HIS A 407 -12.00 15.88 -2.35
N VAL A 408 -10.85 15.50 -1.84
CA VAL A 408 -10.25 14.16 -2.02
C VAL A 408 -10.56 13.34 -0.79
N GLN A 409 -11.17 12.19 -0.99
CA GLN A 409 -11.51 11.28 0.11
C GLN A 409 -10.25 10.80 0.84
N HIS A 410 -10.41 10.42 2.11
CA HIS A 410 -9.28 10.04 2.96
C HIS A 410 -8.84 8.59 2.79
N THR A 411 -9.58 7.80 2.01
CA THR A 411 -9.17 6.47 1.52
C THR A 411 -9.36 6.38 0.01
N ALA A 412 -8.48 5.65 -0.67
CA ALA A 412 -8.54 5.41 -2.11
C ALA A 412 -8.07 3.97 -2.44
N PRO A 413 -8.92 3.14 -3.08
CA PRO A 413 -10.34 3.36 -3.40
C PRO A 413 -11.17 3.67 -2.14
N PHE A 414 -12.30 4.37 -2.32
CA PHE A 414 -13.05 4.88 -1.17
C PHE A 414 -13.83 3.78 -0.44
N TYR A 415 -13.58 3.65 0.86
CA TYR A 415 -14.29 2.72 1.74
C TYR A 415 -14.55 3.30 3.14
N GLY A 416 -14.84 4.60 3.22
CA GLY A 416 -14.97 5.31 4.48
C GLY A 416 -13.62 5.84 4.98
N GLY A 417 -13.54 6.08 6.26
CA GLY A 417 -12.34 6.58 6.92
C GLY A 417 -12.31 8.09 7.13
N GLY A 418 -11.65 8.51 8.19
CA GLY A 418 -11.44 9.92 8.55
C GLY A 418 -9.99 10.35 8.33
N GLY A 419 -9.74 11.66 8.33
CA GLY A 419 -8.40 12.19 8.11
C GLY A 419 -8.36 13.72 8.24
N GLY A 420 -7.52 14.36 7.45
CA GLY A 420 -7.40 15.81 7.43
C GLY A 420 -7.29 16.38 6.02
N PRO A 421 -7.60 17.67 5.84
CA PRO A 421 -7.76 18.28 4.53
C PRO A 421 -6.47 18.24 3.70
N VAL A 422 -5.31 18.33 4.34
CA VAL A 422 -4.02 18.38 3.64
C VAL A 422 -3.17 17.14 3.91
N GLY A 423 -3.08 16.70 5.18
CA GLY A 423 -2.31 15.52 5.54
C GLY A 423 -2.80 14.22 4.87
N TRP A 424 -4.07 14.16 4.45
CA TRP A 424 -4.68 13.07 3.68
C TRP A 424 -5.05 13.53 2.27
N GLY A 425 -5.89 14.56 2.14
CA GLY A 425 -6.33 15.05 0.82
C GLY A 425 -5.20 15.51 -0.10
N GLY A 426 -4.06 15.94 0.46
CA GLY A 426 -2.85 16.31 -0.28
C GLY A 426 -2.20 15.19 -1.07
N ALA A 427 -2.63 13.93 -0.88
CA ALA A 427 -2.13 12.79 -1.65
C ALA A 427 -2.28 12.97 -3.16
N VAL A 428 -3.28 13.72 -3.61
CA VAL A 428 -3.48 14.05 -5.04
C VAL A 428 -2.34 14.90 -5.62
N VAL A 429 -1.54 15.56 -4.78
CA VAL A 429 -0.32 16.30 -5.16
C VAL A 429 0.93 15.50 -4.85
N GLN A 430 1.03 15.02 -3.60
CA GLN A 430 2.24 14.37 -3.08
C GLN A 430 2.62 13.12 -3.86
N VAL A 431 1.65 12.23 -4.09
CA VAL A 431 1.95 10.93 -4.73
C VAL A 431 2.35 11.10 -6.21
N PRO A 432 1.64 11.91 -7.04
CA PRO A 432 2.11 12.22 -8.38
C PRO A 432 3.46 12.95 -8.42
N TYR A 433 3.76 13.81 -7.43
CA TYR A 433 5.06 14.46 -7.34
C TYR A 433 6.19 13.44 -7.12
N VAL A 434 6.04 12.57 -6.12
CA VAL A 434 7.01 11.51 -5.83
C VAL A 434 7.14 10.57 -7.04
N PHE A 435 6.03 10.19 -7.65
CA PHE A 435 6.02 9.35 -8.85
C PHE A 435 6.81 9.99 -10.00
N TYR A 436 6.60 11.29 -10.25
CA TYR A 436 7.37 12.02 -11.27
C TYR A 436 8.87 12.05 -10.95
N MET A 437 9.25 12.25 -9.69
CA MET A 437 10.65 12.26 -9.28
C MET A 437 11.35 10.91 -9.53
N HIS A 438 10.63 9.80 -9.38
CA HIS A 438 11.16 8.44 -9.62
C HIS A 438 11.15 8.05 -11.11
N TYR A 439 10.04 8.31 -11.80
CA TYR A 439 9.79 7.74 -13.14
C TYR A 439 9.82 8.77 -14.27
N GLY A 440 9.69 10.07 -13.98
CA GLY A 440 9.76 11.14 -14.98
C GLY A 440 8.56 11.20 -15.94
N ASP A 441 7.41 10.64 -15.57
CA ASP A 441 6.24 10.53 -16.45
C ASP A 441 5.43 11.82 -16.51
N GLU A 442 5.71 12.64 -17.53
CA GLU A 442 4.96 13.85 -17.84
C GLU A 442 3.52 13.57 -18.24
N SER A 443 3.23 12.40 -18.84
CA SER A 443 1.87 12.08 -19.30
C SER A 443 0.93 11.89 -18.12
N LEU A 444 1.38 11.26 -17.04
CA LEU A 444 0.63 11.14 -15.81
C LEU A 444 0.42 12.50 -15.15
N VAL A 445 1.45 13.37 -15.15
CA VAL A 445 1.32 14.74 -14.62
C VAL A 445 0.25 15.51 -15.38
N GLN A 446 0.23 15.43 -16.73
CA GLN A 446 -0.81 16.07 -17.55
C GLN A 446 -2.22 15.54 -17.21
N GLU A 447 -2.37 14.22 -16.96
CA GLU A 447 -3.64 13.59 -16.58
C GLU A 447 -4.16 14.11 -15.22
N VAL A 448 -3.28 14.23 -14.22
CA VAL A 448 -3.69 14.56 -12.84
C VAL A 448 -3.74 16.05 -12.53
N LEU A 449 -3.06 16.90 -13.28
CA LEU A 449 -2.94 18.33 -12.98
C LEU A 449 -4.29 19.07 -12.85
N PRO A 450 -5.35 18.76 -13.65
CA PRO A 450 -6.68 19.32 -13.42
C PRO A 450 -7.29 18.95 -12.06
N ARG A 451 -7.04 17.73 -11.58
CA ARG A 451 -7.48 17.25 -10.26
C ARG A 451 -6.75 17.98 -9.14
N ILE A 452 -5.44 18.18 -9.29
CA ILE A 452 -4.62 19.00 -8.38
C ILE A 452 -5.17 20.42 -8.27
N ALA A 453 -5.43 21.09 -9.42
CA ALA A 453 -5.96 22.44 -9.44
C ALA A 453 -7.30 22.55 -8.71
N LYS A 454 -8.19 21.59 -8.92
CA LYS A 454 -9.49 21.52 -8.25
C LYS A 454 -9.39 21.29 -6.75
N TRP A 455 -8.47 20.43 -6.31
CA TRP A 455 -8.19 20.24 -4.89
C TRP A 455 -7.61 21.51 -4.23
N VAL A 456 -6.73 22.24 -4.92
CA VAL A 456 -6.23 23.53 -4.42
C VAL A 456 -7.39 24.52 -4.21
N ASP A 457 -8.36 24.59 -5.13
CA ASP A 457 -9.56 25.44 -4.97
C ASP A 457 -10.41 24.98 -3.76
N TYR A 458 -10.56 23.66 -3.57
CA TYR A 458 -11.22 23.10 -2.40
C TYR A 458 -10.54 23.57 -1.10
N ILE A 459 -9.22 23.40 -0.97
CA ILE A 459 -8.49 23.81 0.24
C ILE A 459 -8.63 25.30 0.51
N ILE A 460 -8.59 26.17 -0.52
CA ILE A 460 -8.83 27.60 -0.35
C ILE A 460 -10.20 27.86 0.29
N SER A 461 -11.23 27.09 -0.05
CA SER A 461 -12.56 27.18 0.54
C SER A 461 -12.63 26.74 2.02
N ARG A 462 -11.62 26.02 2.50
CA ARG A 462 -11.50 25.48 3.87
C ARG A 462 -10.66 26.36 4.78
N THR A 463 -10.27 27.54 4.30
CA THR A 463 -9.45 28.47 5.09
C THR A 463 -10.31 29.51 5.83
N ASP A 464 -9.81 29.92 7.00
CA ASP A 464 -10.26 31.11 7.71
C ASP A 464 -9.03 31.93 8.11
N ASN A 465 -9.08 33.25 7.91
CA ASN A 465 -7.95 34.17 8.13
C ASN A 465 -6.63 33.72 7.47
N GLY A 466 -6.71 32.94 6.35
CA GLY A 466 -5.56 32.40 5.64
C GLY A 466 -4.97 31.13 6.24
N LEU A 467 -5.64 30.50 7.19
CA LEU A 467 -5.24 29.22 7.78
C LEU A 467 -6.22 28.11 7.37
N VAL A 468 -5.72 26.95 7.05
CA VAL A 468 -6.54 25.74 6.73
C VAL A 468 -7.03 25.14 8.05
N CYS A 469 -8.30 25.33 8.38
CA CYS A 469 -8.85 25.00 9.69
C CYS A 469 -10.13 24.14 9.65
N ARG A 470 -10.60 23.74 8.46
CA ARG A 470 -11.86 23.02 8.29
C ARG A 470 -11.73 21.86 7.31
N GLU A 471 -12.55 20.84 7.54
CA GLU A 471 -12.81 19.74 6.62
C GLU A 471 -14.30 19.73 6.20
N GLU A 472 -14.75 18.72 5.45
CA GLU A 472 -16.16 18.51 5.17
C GLU A 472 -16.98 18.37 6.46
N ASN A 473 -18.28 18.69 6.39
CA ASN A 473 -19.17 18.56 7.55
C ASN A 473 -19.20 17.11 8.06
N GLY A 474 -18.90 16.94 9.35
CA GLY A 474 -18.80 15.64 9.99
C GLY A 474 -17.42 14.96 9.83
N GLY A 475 -16.55 15.48 8.96
CA GLY A 475 -15.18 14.98 8.82
C GLY A 475 -14.23 15.50 9.90
N TRP A 476 -13.13 14.81 10.10
CA TRP A 476 -12.06 15.24 11.02
C TRP A 476 -11.13 16.22 10.31
N CYS A 477 -10.69 17.24 11.03
CA CYS A 477 -9.66 18.17 10.54
C CYS A 477 -8.32 17.82 11.21
N LEU A 478 -7.80 16.61 10.96
CA LEU A 478 -6.54 16.18 11.55
C LEU A 478 -5.36 16.97 10.98
N GLY A 479 -4.39 17.24 11.85
CA GLY A 479 -3.06 17.70 11.47
C GLY A 479 -2.08 16.54 11.49
N ASP A 480 -1.14 16.51 12.47
CA ASP A 480 -0.27 15.36 12.68
C ASP A 480 -1.01 14.26 13.47
N TRP A 481 -0.69 12.98 13.24
CA TRP A 481 -1.44 11.84 13.80
C TRP A 481 -0.51 10.80 14.43
N ALA A 482 -1.10 9.94 15.30
CA ALA A 482 -0.44 8.86 16.02
C ALA A 482 0.60 9.31 17.06
N THR A 483 0.36 10.45 17.71
CA THR A 483 0.99 10.80 18.98
C THR A 483 -0.03 10.68 20.12
N LEU A 484 0.40 10.25 21.31
CA LEU A 484 -0.49 10.09 22.46
C LEU A 484 -1.12 11.39 22.95
N ASN A 485 -0.42 12.53 22.79
CA ASN A 485 -0.87 13.86 23.14
C ASN A 485 -0.56 14.83 22.01
N VAL A 486 -1.55 15.15 21.18
CA VAL A 486 -1.42 16.15 20.13
C VAL A 486 -1.58 17.53 20.76
N VAL A 487 -0.51 18.33 20.77
CA VAL A 487 -0.52 19.73 21.24
C VAL A 487 -0.15 20.72 20.14
N ILE A 488 0.39 20.26 19.00
CA ILE A 488 0.65 21.10 17.85
C ILE A 488 -0.68 21.54 17.22
N PRO A 489 -0.90 22.84 16.93
CA PRO A 489 -2.15 23.31 16.34
C PRO A 489 -2.40 22.64 14.97
N GLN A 490 -3.60 22.12 14.76
CA GLN A 490 -3.95 21.42 13.50
C GLN A 490 -3.92 22.37 12.30
N GLU A 491 -4.41 23.62 12.48
CA GLU A 491 -4.37 24.66 11.45
C GLU A 491 -2.95 25.07 11.06
N PHE A 492 -2.00 25.03 12.01
CA PHE A 492 -0.59 25.23 11.71
C PHE A 492 -0.04 24.10 10.82
N VAL A 493 -0.26 22.85 11.21
CA VAL A 493 0.20 21.68 10.43
C VAL A 493 -0.44 21.67 9.04
N ASN A 494 -1.76 21.81 8.96
CA ASN A 494 -2.46 21.78 7.67
C ASN A 494 -2.01 22.95 6.76
N THR A 495 -1.78 24.15 7.30
CA THR A 495 -1.37 25.28 6.46
C THR A 495 0.08 25.18 6.00
N THR A 496 1.00 24.71 6.85
CA THR A 496 2.39 24.46 6.46
C THR A 496 2.50 23.35 5.42
N LEU A 497 1.76 22.26 5.57
CA LEU A 497 1.67 21.20 4.56
C LEU A 497 1.08 21.74 3.26
N PHE A 498 0.05 22.60 3.31
CA PHE A 498 -0.53 23.21 2.10
C PHE A 498 0.50 24.07 1.35
N VAL A 499 1.34 24.81 2.06
CA VAL A 499 2.46 25.56 1.46
C VAL A 499 3.41 24.61 0.73
N CYS A 500 3.76 23.47 1.33
CA CYS A 500 4.60 22.44 0.69
C CYS A 500 3.92 21.82 -0.55
N MET A 501 2.60 21.55 -0.47
CA MET A 501 1.84 21.00 -1.62
C MET A 501 1.75 21.99 -2.78
N LEU A 502 1.59 23.30 -2.50
CA LEU A 502 1.59 24.35 -3.52
C LEU A 502 2.94 24.44 -4.26
N ASP A 503 4.06 24.27 -3.55
CA ASP A 503 5.39 24.23 -4.17
C ASP A 503 5.52 23.04 -5.14
N LYS A 504 5.13 21.84 -4.70
CA LYS A 504 5.12 20.61 -5.52
C LYS A 504 4.17 20.72 -6.72
N ALA A 505 2.98 21.28 -6.52
CA ALA A 505 2.01 21.53 -7.60
C ALA A 505 2.56 22.52 -8.63
N ALA A 506 3.23 23.59 -8.18
CA ALA A 506 3.89 24.56 -9.08
C ALA A 506 5.03 23.91 -9.87
N PHE A 507 5.82 23.06 -9.22
CA PHE A 507 6.85 22.27 -9.88
C PHE A 507 6.26 21.38 -10.96
N LEU A 508 5.27 20.54 -10.64
CA LEU A 508 4.62 19.64 -11.61
C LEU A 508 4.02 20.40 -12.80
N ALA A 509 3.35 21.53 -12.54
CA ALA A 509 2.78 22.36 -13.59
C ALA A 509 3.85 22.89 -14.57
N LYS A 510 5.04 23.26 -14.05
CA LYS A 510 6.18 23.69 -14.87
C LYS A 510 6.68 22.57 -15.77
N GLN A 511 6.78 21.32 -15.27
CA GLN A 511 7.29 20.19 -16.04
C GLN A 511 6.45 19.92 -17.30
N VAL A 512 5.16 20.22 -17.26
CA VAL A 512 4.23 20.00 -18.39
C VAL A 512 3.83 21.30 -19.11
N GLY A 513 4.60 22.38 -18.91
CA GLY A 513 4.43 23.65 -19.62
C GLY A 513 3.20 24.48 -19.18
N ARG A 514 2.52 24.13 -18.08
CA ARG A 514 1.37 24.88 -17.55
C ARG A 514 1.83 26.05 -16.64
N HIS A 515 2.50 27.01 -17.26
CA HIS A 515 3.04 28.18 -16.57
C HIS A 515 1.98 29.03 -15.88
N ASP A 516 0.75 29.08 -16.41
CA ASP A 516 -0.41 29.73 -15.80
C ASP A 516 -0.70 29.17 -14.40
N LEU A 517 -0.82 27.84 -14.28
CA LEU A 517 -1.05 27.16 -13.00
C LEU A 517 0.17 27.28 -12.08
N ALA A 518 1.38 27.13 -12.63
CA ALA A 518 2.61 27.26 -11.85
C ALA A 518 2.72 28.62 -11.15
N ASN A 519 2.43 29.72 -11.88
CA ASN A 519 2.43 31.07 -11.34
C ASN A 519 1.34 31.23 -10.26
N ARG A 520 0.12 30.74 -10.54
CA ARG A 520 -1.00 30.78 -9.56
C ARG A 520 -0.62 30.06 -8.26
N PHE A 521 -0.07 28.86 -8.33
CA PHE A 521 0.32 28.10 -7.14
C PHE A 521 1.45 28.79 -6.37
N SER A 522 2.42 29.40 -7.07
CA SER A 522 3.49 30.16 -6.44
C SER A 522 2.99 31.41 -5.72
N GLU A 523 2.00 32.11 -6.27
CA GLU A 523 1.38 33.28 -5.59
C GLU A 523 0.58 32.84 -4.35
N LEU A 524 -0.16 31.74 -4.44
CA LEU A 524 -0.86 31.16 -3.29
C LEU A 524 0.13 30.74 -2.20
N GLN A 525 1.25 30.09 -2.55
CA GLN A 525 2.31 29.72 -1.63
C GLN A 525 2.81 30.92 -0.82
N LYS A 526 3.13 32.04 -1.49
CA LYS A 526 3.56 33.28 -0.82
C LYS A 526 2.52 33.79 0.17
N ARG A 527 1.24 33.77 -0.25
CA ARG A 527 0.12 34.22 0.60
C ARG A 527 0.01 33.40 1.88
N TYR A 528 0.02 32.05 1.75
CA TYR A 528 -0.13 31.16 2.89
C TYR A 528 1.09 31.13 3.81
N ARG A 529 2.31 31.30 3.25
CA ARG A 529 3.51 31.55 4.06
C ARG A 529 3.36 32.75 4.95
N GLY A 530 2.88 33.88 4.40
CA GLY A 530 2.62 35.10 5.19
C GLY A 530 1.60 34.85 6.30
N ALA A 531 0.52 34.10 6.02
CA ALA A 531 -0.50 33.79 7.03
C ALA A 531 0.07 32.97 8.20
N VAL A 532 0.86 31.93 7.91
CA VAL A 532 1.52 31.10 8.94
C VAL A 532 2.49 31.93 9.77
N THR A 533 3.34 32.75 9.14
CA THR A 533 4.29 33.58 9.85
C THR A 533 3.55 34.57 10.79
N ASN A 534 2.52 35.25 10.31
CA ASN A 534 1.76 36.19 11.11
C ASN A 534 1.04 35.56 12.29
N ALA A 535 0.60 34.31 12.16
CA ALA A 535 -0.19 33.66 13.21
C ALA A 535 0.66 32.91 14.26
N PHE A 536 1.83 32.38 13.87
CA PHE A 536 2.53 31.39 14.69
C PHE A 536 4.02 31.68 14.93
N PHE A 537 4.61 32.67 14.28
CA PHE A 537 6.02 33.02 14.50
C PHE A 537 6.19 33.91 15.71
N ASP A 538 7.11 33.57 16.58
CA ASP A 538 7.53 34.35 17.72
C ASP A 538 8.88 35.02 17.42
N ASP A 539 8.88 36.33 17.25
CA ASP A 539 10.07 37.12 16.91
C ASP A 539 11.14 37.12 18.01
N GLU A 540 10.76 36.92 19.27
CA GLU A 540 11.72 36.92 20.40
C GLU A 540 12.53 35.63 20.40
N THR A 541 11.87 34.50 20.25
CA THR A 541 12.50 33.18 20.31
C THR A 541 12.95 32.68 18.93
N GLY A 542 12.37 33.16 17.84
CA GLY A 542 12.56 32.63 16.49
C GLY A 542 11.88 31.29 16.26
N SER A 543 10.90 30.92 17.09
CA SER A 543 10.20 29.63 17.00
C SER A 543 8.81 29.77 16.37
N PHE A 544 8.29 28.64 15.89
CA PHE A 544 6.91 28.53 15.43
C PHE A 544 6.06 27.72 16.41
N ALA A 545 4.83 28.16 16.66
CA ALA A 545 3.87 27.50 17.54
C ALA A 545 4.49 27.02 18.88
N GLY A 546 5.43 27.81 19.46
CA GLY A 546 6.12 27.47 20.70
C GLY A 546 7.07 26.27 20.65
N SER A 547 7.60 25.91 19.49
CA SER A 547 8.51 24.75 19.25
C SER A 547 7.91 23.40 19.67
N VAL A 548 6.57 23.26 19.77
CA VAL A 548 5.95 21.99 20.17
C VAL A 548 6.01 20.96 19.04
N GLN A 549 6.24 19.70 19.37
CA GLN A 549 6.06 18.51 18.50
C GLN A 549 6.53 18.67 17.04
N GLY A 550 7.75 19.18 16.84
CA GLY A 550 8.29 19.34 15.49
C GLY A 550 7.77 20.56 14.73
N ALA A 551 7.09 21.53 15.39
CA ALA A 551 6.56 22.73 14.73
C ALA A 551 7.62 23.47 13.91
N ASP A 552 8.84 23.65 14.46
CA ASP A 552 9.94 24.28 13.75
C ASP A 552 10.38 23.49 12.51
N ALA A 553 10.26 22.16 12.51
CA ALA A 553 10.53 21.35 11.33
C ALA A 553 9.46 21.56 10.24
N PHE A 554 8.17 21.62 10.58
CA PHE A 554 7.10 21.97 9.64
C PHE A 554 7.31 23.35 9.03
N ALA A 555 7.71 24.34 9.84
CA ALA A 555 8.02 25.68 9.38
C ALA A 555 9.19 25.67 8.37
N LEU A 556 10.30 25.01 8.71
CA LEU A 556 11.46 24.88 7.82
C LEU A 556 11.10 24.18 6.52
N ALA A 557 10.29 23.12 6.54
CA ALA A 557 9.80 22.41 5.35
C ALA A 557 8.98 23.35 4.43
N ALA A 558 8.19 24.25 5.02
CA ALA A 558 7.45 25.29 4.31
C ALA A 558 8.34 26.46 3.84
N GLY A 559 9.65 26.40 4.10
CA GLY A 559 10.63 27.46 3.80
C GLY A 559 10.42 28.70 4.65
N LEU A 560 9.96 28.51 5.89
CA LEU A 560 9.76 29.57 6.89
C LEU A 560 10.85 29.49 7.96
N GLY A 561 10.92 30.56 8.78
CA GLY A 561 11.89 30.64 9.87
C GLY A 561 13.26 31.14 9.43
N ASP A 562 14.14 31.20 10.39
CA ASP A 562 15.51 31.67 10.25
C ASP A 562 16.50 30.67 10.94
N ARG A 563 17.74 31.10 11.17
CA ARG A 563 18.74 30.28 11.87
C ARG A 563 18.30 29.91 13.29
N ARG A 564 17.59 30.80 14.01
CA ARG A 564 17.12 30.54 15.37
C ARG A 564 16.12 29.40 15.40
N THR A 565 15.23 29.33 14.39
CA THR A 565 14.27 28.23 14.21
C THR A 565 14.97 26.88 14.09
N LEU A 566 16.04 26.82 13.29
CA LEU A 566 16.87 25.61 13.16
C LEU A 566 17.61 25.28 14.46
N ASP A 567 18.19 26.30 15.13
CA ASP A 567 18.94 26.10 16.38
C ASP A 567 18.02 25.60 17.50
N ASN A 568 16.77 26.11 17.58
CA ASN A 568 15.73 25.63 18.50
C ASN A 568 15.38 24.16 18.23
N LEU A 569 15.15 23.81 16.95
CA LEU A 569 14.86 22.43 16.54
C LEU A 569 15.99 21.49 16.96
N VAL A 570 17.24 21.85 16.68
CA VAL A 570 18.42 21.05 17.00
C VAL A 570 18.59 20.91 18.51
N ALA A 571 18.46 21.99 19.29
CA ALA A 571 18.57 21.98 20.74
C ALA A 571 17.56 21.01 21.37
N LYS A 572 16.28 21.14 21.01
CA LYS A 572 15.20 20.30 21.52
C LYS A 572 15.48 18.81 21.31
N TYR A 573 15.78 18.39 20.08
CA TYR A 573 15.95 16.97 19.77
C TYR A 573 17.34 16.41 20.14
N THR A 574 18.33 17.26 20.41
CA THR A 574 19.60 16.85 21.00
C THR A 574 19.44 16.49 22.49
N GLU A 575 18.64 17.25 23.22
CA GLU A 575 18.40 17.03 24.65
C GLU A 575 17.61 15.75 24.92
N ASP A 576 16.46 15.56 24.26
CA ASP A 576 15.57 14.40 24.52
C ASP A 576 15.95 13.17 23.71
N CYS A 577 16.46 13.32 22.50
CA CYS A 577 16.78 12.26 21.54
C CYS A 577 15.61 11.27 21.39
N ARG A 578 14.40 11.77 21.19
CA ARG A 578 13.14 11.02 21.07
C ARG A 578 12.18 11.73 20.15
N PHE A 579 11.38 10.98 19.39
CA PHE A 579 10.25 11.50 18.64
C PHE A 579 9.09 11.83 19.60
N ASP A 580 8.58 13.06 19.52
CA ASP A 580 7.34 13.52 20.17
C ASP A 580 6.26 13.88 19.14
N THR A 581 6.56 13.65 17.86
CA THR A 581 5.75 13.94 16.68
C THR A 581 4.85 12.77 16.32
N GLY A 582 3.79 13.03 15.55
CA GLY A 582 3.08 12.00 14.81
C GLY A 582 3.88 11.52 13.58
N PHE A 583 3.24 10.74 12.72
CA PHE A 583 3.96 10.10 11.61
C PHE A 583 4.41 11.12 10.54
N ILE A 584 3.59 12.15 10.25
CA ILE A 584 3.95 13.21 9.29
C ILE A 584 5.10 14.03 9.87
N GLY A 585 4.96 14.46 11.12
CA GLY A 585 5.98 15.26 11.80
C GLY A 585 7.29 14.50 11.98
N THR A 586 7.27 13.20 12.23
CA THR A 586 8.47 12.35 12.30
C THR A 586 9.24 12.35 10.97
N TYR A 587 8.52 12.17 9.86
CA TYR A 587 9.14 12.21 8.54
C TYR A 587 9.74 13.59 8.24
N VAL A 588 8.95 14.66 8.42
CA VAL A 588 9.35 16.04 8.18
C VAL A 588 10.57 16.42 9.05
N LEU A 589 10.57 16.04 10.33
CA LEU A 589 11.69 16.28 11.24
C LEU A 589 13.00 15.66 10.72
N VAL A 590 12.98 14.38 10.38
CA VAL A 590 14.18 13.68 9.87
C VAL A 590 14.64 14.29 8.56
N GLU A 591 13.72 14.59 7.64
CA GLU A 591 14.01 15.24 6.35
C GLU A 591 14.69 16.60 6.56
N GLN A 592 14.14 17.46 7.43
CA GLN A 592 14.67 18.79 7.66
C GLN A 592 16.03 18.76 8.37
N LEU A 593 16.23 17.88 9.34
CA LEU A 593 17.55 17.70 9.95
C LEU A 593 18.62 17.31 8.90
N ILE A 594 18.28 16.40 7.98
CA ILE A 594 19.18 15.99 6.90
C ILE A 594 19.41 17.15 5.91
N ALA A 595 18.37 17.84 5.49
CA ALA A 595 18.43 18.97 4.55
C ALA A 595 19.32 20.12 5.08
N HIS A 596 19.26 20.37 6.38
CA HIS A 596 20.07 21.40 7.05
C HIS A 596 21.41 20.90 7.61
N GLY A 597 21.88 19.73 7.13
CA GLY A 597 23.22 19.19 7.48
C GLY A 597 23.34 18.57 8.85
N LYS A 598 22.26 18.43 9.61
CA LYS A 598 22.24 17.83 10.97
C LYS A 598 22.08 16.31 10.91
N VAL A 599 22.84 15.67 10.02
CA VAL A 599 22.75 14.23 9.70
C VAL A 599 23.02 13.36 10.92
N ASP A 600 24.00 13.71 11.75
CA ASP A 600 24.30 12.95 12.97
C ASP A 600 23.10 12.86 13.92
N LEU A 601 22.42 13.98 14.15
CA LEU A 601 21.24 14.04 15.02
C LEU A 601 20.08 13.24 14.43
N ALA A 602 19.83 13.35 13.10
CA ALA A 602 18.81 12.55 12.43
C ALA A 602 19.04 11.04 12.63
N PHE A 603 20.28 10.57 12.44
CA PHE A 603 20.60 9.15 12.61
C PHE A 603 20.70 8.71 14.08
N ASP A 604 21.00 9.61 15.02
CA ASP A 604 20.88 9.36 16.45
C ASP A 604 19.41 9.12 16.86
N LEU A 605 18.48 9.94 16.37
CA LEU A 605 17.03 9.73 16.58
C LEU A 605 16.55 8.40 15.99
N LEU A 606 16.91 8.10 14.72
CA LEU A 606 16.53 6.85 14.06
C LEU A 606 17.10 5.60 14.75
N SER A 607 18.24 5.71 15.41
CA SER A 607 18.90 4.60 16.13
C SER A 607 18.66 4.59 17.64
N ALA A 608 17.82 5.49 18.15
CA ALA A 608 17.47 5.56 19.57
C ALA A 608 16.82 4.26 20.06
N THR A 609 16.98 3.95 21.36
CA THR A 609 16.50 2.71 21.99
C THR A 609 15.53 2.92 23.15
N LYS A 610 15.20 4.17 23.48
CA LYS A 610 14.20 4.51 24.50
C LYS A 610 12.82 4.04 24.08
N LYS A 611 11.88 3.92 25.02
CA LYS A 611 10.46 3.67 24.71
C LYS A 611 9.94 4.73 23.72
N GLY A 612 9.17 4.33 22.73
CA GLY A 612 8.71 5.21 21.66
C GLY A 612 9.76 5.42 20.53
N SER A 613 10.64 4.46 20.32
CA SER A 613 11.63 4.47 19.23
C SER A 613 11.70 3.14 18.49
N PHE A 614 12.32 3.14 17.32
CA PHE A 614 12.51 1.92 16.51
C PHE A 614 13.37 0.87 17.25
N GLY A 615 14.39 1.29 17.98
CA GLY A 615 15.21 0.38 18.80
C GLY A 615 14.44 -0.23 19.97
N TYR A 616 13.38 0.40 20.44
CA TYR A 616 12.45 -0.19 21.42
C TYR A 616 11.69 -1.35 20.82
N LEU A 617 11.08 -1.19 19.63
CA LEU A 617 10.37 -2.26 18.93
C LEU A 617 11.29 -3.45 18.63
N LYS A 618 12.50 -3.17 18.13
CA LYS A 618 13.53 -4.20 17.93
C LYS A 618 13.82 -5.00 19.20
N ARG A 619 13.95 -4.33 20.36
CA ARG A 619 14.21 -4.98 21.65
C ARG A 619 13.05 -5.85 22.15
N LEU A 620 11.82 -5.51 21.77
CA LEU A 620 10.64 -6.33 22.03
C LEU A 620 10.57 -7.60 21.15
N GLY A 621 11.44 -7.72 20.15
CA GLY A 621 11.43 -8.83 19.19
C GLY A 621 10.39 -8.69 18.09
N GLU A 622 9.94 -7.44 17.86
CA GLU A 622 9.00 -7.15 16.79
C GLU A 622 9.65 -7.24 15.41
N THR A 623 8.86 -7.58 14.43
CA THR A 623 9.33 -7.81 13.06
C THR A 623 8.79 -6.79 12.06
N THR A 624 7.86 -5.96 12.51
CA THR A 624 7.13 -4.93 11.75
C THR A 624 7.09 -3.60 12.51
N ILE A 625 6.72 -2.54 11.83
CA ILE A 625 6.50 -1.21 12.42
C ILE A 625 5.08 -1.14 12.98
N TRP A 626 4.94 -0.56 14.16
CA TRP A 626 3.65 -0.37 14.82
C TRP A 626 3.01 0.96 14.44
N GLU A 627 1.68 1.05 14.61
CA GLU A 627 0.91 2.28 14.48
C GLU A 627 1.32 3.33 15.53
N TYR A 628 1.58 2.90 16.77
CA TYR A 628 2.14 3.72 17.85
C TYR A 628 3.44 3.10 18.33
N LEU A 629 4.52 3.85 18.32
CA LEU A 629 5.86 3.33 18.67
C LEU A 629 6.02 2.96 20.16
N ASP A 630 5.09 3.28 21.03
CA ASP A 630 5.22 3.14 22.48
C ASP A 630 4.09 2.35 23.17
N THR A 631 3.04 1.95 22.47
CA THR A 631 1.90 1.21 23.00
C THR A 631 1.46 0.07 22.08
N LYS A 632 0.97 -1.02 22.70
CA LYS A 632 0.46 -2.23 22.01
C LYS A 632 -1.03 -2.14 21.65
N TRP A 633 -1.64 -0.99 21.80
CA TRP A 633 -3.09 -0.86 21.69
C TRP A 633 -3.63 -1.06 20.28
N CYS A 634 -2.92 -0.58 19.27
CA CYS A 634 -3.33 -0.62 17.86
C CYS A 634 -2.51 -1.62 17.04
N SER A 635 -2.60 -1.56 15.73
CA SER A 635 -1.92 -2.42 14.77
C SER A 635 -0.40 -2.49 14.99
N HIS A 636 0.14 -3.70 14.92
CA HIS A 636 1.58 -3.95 14.92
C HIS A 636 2.17 -4.02 13.50
N ALA A 637 1.39 -3.74 12.48
CA ALA A 637 1.81 -3.77 11.07
C ALA A 637 1.33 -2.54 10.30
N HIS A 638 1.87 -1.36 10.66
CA HIS A 638 1.49 -0.05 10.15
C HIS A 638 2.71 0.69 9.59
N PRO A 639 2.82 0.94 8.26
CA PRO A 639 4.09 1.37 7.66
C PRO A 639 4.46 2.84 7.88
N MET A 640 3.51 3.72 8.22
CA MET A 640 3.64 5.17 8.18
C MET A 640 4.88 5.73 8.89
N PHE A 641 5.15 5.36 10.15
CA PHE A 641 6.37 5.80 10.85
C PHE A 641 7.66 5.27 10.23
N GLY A 642 7.59 4.11 9.59
CA GLY A 642 8.73 3.47 8.95
C GLY A 642 9.18 4.14 7.64
N ALA A 643 8.41 5.08 7.08
CA ALA A 643 8.74 5.81 5.85
C ALA A 643 10.14 6.45 5.91
N VAL A 644 10.60 6.86 7.09
CA VAL A 644 11.95 7.41 7.31
C VAL A 644 13.09 6.42 6.95
N ALA A 645 12.78 5.14 6.74
CA ALA A 645 13.77 4.14 6.33
C ALA A 645 14.35 4.42 4.94
N GLU A 646 13.67 5.20 4.10
CA GLU A 646 14.20 5.60 2.79
C GLU A 646 15.49 6.42 2.90
N PHE A 647 15.66 7.18 3.98
CA PHE A 647 16.87 7.97 4.19
C PHE A 647 18.12 7.10 4.42
N LEU A 648 17.96 5.82 4.74
CA LEU A 648 19.08 4.91 4.93
C LEU A 648 19.88 4.70 3.63
N PRO A 649 19.32 4.17 2.53
CA PRO A 649 20.04 4.04 1.27
C PRO A 649 20.29 5.41 0.60
N LYS A 650 19.36 6.36 0.66
CA LYS A 650 19.50 7.66 0.03
C LYS A 650 20.66 8.49 0.62
N VAL A 651 20.74 8.56 1.95
CA VAL A 651 21.71 9.40 2.63
C VAL A 651 23.04 8.69 2.81
N LEU A 652 23.03 7.44 3.29
CA LEU A 652 24.27 6.74 3.64
C LEU A 652 25.01 6.20 2.42
N LEU A 653 24.30 5.77 1.39
CA LEU A 653 24.89 5.26 0.15
C LEU A 653 24.89 6.32 -0.96
N GLY A 654 24.04 7.34 -0.83
CA GLY A 654 23.95 8.46 -1.73
C GLY A 654 23.04 8.21 -2.95
N PHE A 655 22.18 7.20 -2.91
CA PHE A 655 21.32 6.85 -4.04
C PHE A 655 20.27 7.93 -4.34
N PRO A 656 20.13 8.38 -5.62
CA PRO A 656 19.06 9.30 -6.02
C PRO A 656 17.71 8.60 -6.16
N ASP A 657 16.64 9.39 -6.12
CA ASP A 657 15.26 8.89 -6.31
C ASP A 657 15.00 8.39 -7.73
N LYS A 658 15.54 9.08 -8.75
CA LYS A 658 15.22 8.85 -10.14
C LYS A 658 15.62 7.44 -10.59
N GLU A 659 14.62 6.59 -10.82
CA GLU A 659 14.79 5.17 -11.19
C GLU A 659 15.02 5.00 -12.70
N ARG A 660 14.19 5.66 -13.51
CA ARG A 660 14.26 5.62 -14.97
C ARG A 660 15.32 6.59 -15.48
N THR A 661 16.58 6.20 -15.34
CA THR A 661 17.73 7.00 -15.75
C THR A 661 18.96 6.13 -16.00
N ASN A 662 19.79 6.56 -16.93
CA ASN A 662 21.15 6.05 -17.09
C ASN A 662 22.20 6.95 -16.40
N GLU A 663 21.80 8.12 -15.90
CA GLU A 663 22.66 9.06 -15.18
C GLU A 663 22.40 8.99 -13.68
N VAL A 664 23.38 8.54 -12.90
CA VAL A 664 23.27 8.33 -11.45
C VAL A 664 24.28 9.21 -10.72
N VAL A 665 23.80 10.13 -9.89
CA VAL A 665 24.64 11.03 -9.11
C VAL A 665 24.56 10.63 -7.64
N LEU A 666 25.58 9.95 -7.14
CA LEU A 666 25.69 9.52 -5.76
C LEU A 666 26.10 10.68 -4.84
N LYS A 667 25.36 10.90 -3.73
CA LYS A 667 25.62 11.99 -2.76
C LYS A 667 25.66 11.46 -1.33
N PRO A 668 26.65 10.62 -0.97
CA PRO A 668 26.69 9.98 0.34
C PRO A 668 26.98 10.96 1.49
N ARG A 669 26.47 10.62 2.69
CA ARG A 669 26.82 11.24 3.96
C ARG A 669 27.33 10.17 4.93
N PHE A 670 28.22 10.54 5.84
CA PHE A 670 28.94 9.60 6.70
C PHE A 670 28.75 9.94 8.18
N PRO A 671 27.63 9.61 8.82
CA PRO A 671 27.38 9.91 10.24
C PRO A 671 28.51 9.41 11.15
N ARG A 672 28.85 10.18 12.18
CA ARG A 672 30.05 9.93 13.03
C ARG A 672 30.04 8.55 13.69
N LYS A 673 28.88 8.08 14.17
CA LYS A 673 28.74 6.81 14.90
C LYS A 673 28.76 5.56 13.99
N LEU A 674 28.59 5.72 12.69
CA LEU A 674 28.61 4.60 11.75
C LEU A 674 30.05 4.28 11.29
N ARG A 675 30.36 2.99 11.21
CA ARG A 675 31.66 2.47 10.80
C ARG A 675 31.68 2.04 9.33
N TYR A 676 30.55 1.54 8.82
CA TYR A 676 30.35 1.16 7.43
C TYR A 676 28.87 1.22 7.05
N ALA A 677 28.61 1.33 5.76
CA ALA A 677 27.34 0.95 5.15
C ALA A 677 27.58 0.39 3.75
N GLU A 678 26.68 -0.48 3.32
CA GLU A 678 26.72 -1.10 2.00
C GLU A 678 25.32 -1.40 1.50
N GLY A 679 25.18 -1.53 0.18
CA GLY A 679 23.93 -1.88 -0.48
C GLY A 679 23.98 -1.59 -1.98
N SER A 680 22.87 -1.83 -2.63
CA SER A 680 22.72 -1.68 -4.07
C SER A 680 21.43 -0.95 -4.42
N ALA A 681 21.39 -0.37 -5.62
CA ALA A 681 20.17 0.16 -6.21
C ALA A 681 20.14 -0.14 -7.71
N THR A 682 18.93 -0.39 -8.23
CA THR A 682 18.71 -0.65 -9.66
C THR A 682 18.15 0.60 -10.34
N TYR A 683 18.72 0.95 -11.49
CA TYR A 683 18.36 2.06 -12.36
C TYR A 683 18.19 1.54 -13.78
N ASP A 684 16.99 1.65 -14.34
CA ASP A 684 16.66 1.14 -15.67
C ASP A 684 17.15 -0.31 -15.92
N GLY A 685 16.93 -1.18 -14.92
CA GLY A 685 17.34 -2.60 -14.96
C GLY A 685 18.85 -2.86 -14.74
N LYS A 686 19.65 -1.84 -14.45
CA LYS A 686 21.10 -1.93 -14.20
C LYS A 686 21.42 -1.59 -12.75
N THR A 687 22.40 -2.24 -12.15
CA THR A 687 22.71 -2.12 -10.73
C THR A 687 23.94 -1.25 -10.46
N VAL A 688 23.85 -0.42 -9.44
CA VAL A 688 24.96 0.25 -8.76
C VAL A 688 25.09 -0.31 -7.35
N GLU A 689 26.26 -0.83 -7.01
CA GLU A 689 26.55 -1.27 -5.65
C GLU A 689 27.49 -0.28 -4.97
N VAL A 690 27.20 0.07 -3.73
CA VAL A 690 28.00 0.99 -2.94
C VAL A 690 28.39 0.33 -1.63
N ARG A 691 29.67 0.45 -1.27
CA ARG A 691 30.18 0.06 0.04
C ARG A 691 31.16 1.10 0.54
N TRP A 692 30.98 1.57 1.75
CA TRP A 692 31.99 2.40 2.38
C TRP A 692 32.36 1.90 3.78
N LYS A 693 33.62 2.17 4.15
CA LYS A 693 34.16 1.83 5.47
C LYS A 693 35.01 2.98 6.00
N LYS A 694 34.73 3.36 7.24
CA LYS A 694 35.51 4.38 7.95
C LYS A 694 36.87 3.80 8.38
N THR A 695 37.91 4.55 8.11
CA THR A 695 39.27 4.36 8.63
C THR A 695 39.56 5.45 9.65
N LYS A 696 40.80 5.52 10.20
CA LYS A 696 41.15 6.52 11.21
C LYS A 696 40.93 7.96 10.72
N ASN A 697 41.26 8.26 9.45
CA ASN A 697 41.28 9.65 8.93
C ASN A 697 40.49 9.78 7.62
N ALA A 698 39.90 8.72 7.08
CA ALA A 698 39.26 8.75 5.80
C ALA A 698 38.11 7.72 5.70
N ILE A 699 37.28 7.89 4.68
CA ILE A 699 36.31 6.91 4.21
C ILE A 699 36.89 6.22 2.96
N ARG A 700 37.00 4.91 3.00
CA ARG A 700 37.18 4.11 1.80
C ARG A 700 35.80 3.87 1.19
N TYR A 701 35.54 4.43 0.02
CA TYR A 701 34.26 4.39 -0.69
C TYR A 701 34.44 3.60 -1.98
N ARG A 702 33.76 2.45 -2.11
CA ARG A 702 33.81 1.57 -3.28
C ARG A 702 32.47 1.57 -3.98
N VAL A 703 32.52 1.60 -5.31
CA VAL A 703 31.32 1.57 -6.15
C VAL A 703 31.55 0.58 -7.30
N PHE A 704 30.64 -0.38 -7.44
CA PHE A 704 30.54 -1.19 -8.65
C PHE A 704 29.47 -0.60 -9.55
N VAL A 705 29.80 -0.38 -10.82
CA VAL A 705 28.91 0.24 -11.82
C VAL A 705 28.68 -0.76 -12.95
N THR A 706 27.41 -1.13 -13.16
CA THR A 706 27.02 -1.93 -14.34
C THR A 706 27.23 -1.12 -15.61
N SER A 707 27.74 -1.76 -16.67
CA SER A 707 27.95 -1.14 -17.98
C SER A 707 26.69 -0.47 -18.53
N GLY A 708 26.84 0.73 -19.10
CA GLY A 708 25.75 1.53 -19.66
C GLY A 708 25.01 2.41 -18.66
N LEU A 709 25.60 2.64 -17.49
CA LEU A 709 25.23 3.72 -16.56
C LEU A 709 26.36 4.77 -16.54
N ASP A 710 25.98 6.03 -16.51
CA ASP A 710 26.86 7.18 -16.28
C ASP A 710 26.78 7.55 -14.79
N VAL A 711 27.78 7.10 -14.02
CA VAL A 711 27.76 7.27 -12.57
C VAL A 711 28.80 8.29 -12.12
N SER A 712 28.40 9.19 -11.24
CA SER A 712 29.30 10.13 -10.57
C SER A 712 29.05 10.17 -9.06
N VAL A 713 30.08 10.54 -8.31
CA VAL A 713 30.02 10.78 -6.86
C VAL A 713 30.26 12.26 -6.60
N VAL A 714 29.33 12.89 -5.88
CA VAL A 714 29.45 14.28 -5.43
C VAL A 714 29.64 14.31 -3.92
N TYR A 715 30.80 14.80 -3.49
CA TYR A 715 31.11 14.97 -2.08
C TYR A 715 31.96 16.23 -1.87
N ASP A 716 31.60 17.08 -0.91
CA ASP A 716 32.27 18.33 -0.57
C ASP A 716 32.54 19.23 -1.79
N GLY A 717 31.51 19.38 -2.64
CA GLY A 717 31.57 20.19 -3.86
C GLY A 717 32.43 19.62 -5.02
N LYS A 718 33.04 18.45 -4.83
CA LYS A 718 33.81 17.76 -5.87
C LYS A 718 32.98 16.69 -6.54
N THR A 719 33.02 16.62 -7.86
CA THR A 719 32.41 15.55 -8.66
C THR A 719 33.50 14.62 -9.18
N THR A 720 33.33 13.32 -8.97
CA THR A 720 34.19 12.28 -9.53
C THR A 720 33.36 11.37 -10.42
N ILE A 721 33.73 11.26 -11.70
CA ILE A 721 33.10 10.36 -12.65
C ILE A 721 33.67 8.96 -12.46
N LEU A 722 32.80 7.94 -12.48
CA LEU A 722 33.18 6.55 -12.30
C LEU A 722 33.13 5.79 -13.62
N SER A 723 34.01 4.80 -13.76
CA SER A 723 34.02 3.88 -14.89
C SER A 723 33.11 2.68 -14.62
N ALA A 724 32.67 1.98 -15.67
CA ALA A 724 32.03 0.68 -15.51
C ALA A 724 32.98 -0.30 -14.80
N GLY A 725 32.43 -1.16 -13.90
CA GLY A 725 33.19 -2.06 -13.05
C GLY A 725 33.49 -1.46 -11.68
N GLU A 726 34.54 -1.96 -11.02
CA GLU A 726 34.94 -1.57 -9.67
C GLU A 726 35.67 -0.21 -9.66
N ASN A 727 35.25 0.67 -8.76
CA ASN A 727 35.87 1.95 -8.48
C ASN A 727 36.15 2.09 -7.00
N GLU A 728 37.28 2.69 -6.62
CA GLU A 728 37.62 2.97 -5.21
C GLU A 728 38.05 4.43 -5.05
N LEU A 729 37.41 5.13 -4.11
CA LEU A 729 37.71 6.51 -3.75
C LEU A 729 38.13 6.58 -2.28
N THR A 730 39.11 7.44 -1.99
CA THR A 730 39.45 7.81 -0.61
C THR A 730 38.95 9.21 -0.32
N ILE A 731 37.93 9.32 0.55
CA ILE A 731 37.33 10.59 0.95
C ILE A 731 37.93 10.97 2.32
N GLN A 732 38.65 12.08 2.38
CA GLN A 732 39.23 12.57 3.64
C GLN A 732 38.13 13.10 4.56
N LEU A 733 38.15 12.69 5.83
CA LEU A 733 37.29 13.28 6.84
C LEU A 733 37.84 14.65 7.23
N LYS A 734 36.97 15.66 7.31
CA LYS A 734 37.38 16.97 7.84
C LYS A 734 37.63 16.83 9.35
N ASP A 735 38.69 17.42 9.84
CA ASP A 735 38.92 17.53 11.28
C ASP A 735 37.87 18.47 11.89
N ASP A 736 37.09 17.99 12.86
CA ASP A 736 35.97 18.69 13.57
C ASP A 736 36.44 19.89 14.41
N LYS A 737 37.44 20.65 13.99
CA LYS A 737 37.92 21.79 14.77
C LYS A 737 37.29 23.13 14.44
N ASN A 738 36.36 23.21 13.46
CA ASN A 738 35.73 24.47 13.02
C ASN A 738 34.25 24.32 12.55
N GLU A 739 33.37 23.73 13.38
CA GLU A 739 31.92 23.94 13.23
C GLU A 739 31.28 24.25 14.59
#